data_92690dc42e100d78a8fbc12e8ffdf00b
#
_entry.id   92690dc42e100d78a8fbc12e8ffdf00b
#
_cell.length_a   1.000
_cell.length_b   1.000
_cell.length_c   1.000
_cell.angle_alpha   90.00
_cell.angle_beta   90.00
_cell.angle_gamma   90.00
#
_symmetry.space_group_name_H-M   'P 1'
#
loop_
_entity.id
_entity.type
_entity.pdbx_description
1 polymer ?
#
loop_
_entity_poly.entity_id
_entity_poly.type
_entity_poly.pdbx_seq_one_letter_code
_entity_poly.pdbx_strand_id
1 'polypeptide(L)'
;MSTLPLLLEIGAEELPSSFVDGALAALPKLVEGKLAALRLSHGAIHALGTPRRLAVIVEGLATTQSDLDEEVLGPPETAAFKDGKPTKAAEAFAAKLGVPLDQLSVVDGDTMTSKKPNQKPGRYLVGRRSEKGGAARELLGRALAEICGAIPFRKSMRWGTGEATFGRPVQWLVALFGKDPIDLIFAGIRSARLSRGHRFLAPAQFEIESATTYVEQLRKAHVLVDRKEREETMMGRVDAAAKALGGSFVPDQYLVDENASLTEEPHVVTGSFDRAFLELPREVIIAVARGHQKYFSVEDAQKNLLPNYLAIVNTASNPANIVKGNDRVMTARLSDARFFFEEDKKHGFPRWNEKIGTIVFHVRLGSVKEKVARIVKLSAEIAKLAKVDETTAKNALAAAELCKSDLASLMVGEFPELQGTMGQAYALADGKDPAVASAIRDHYKPVGADDDLPKDDVAAIVALADRIDTLTGCFAVGLAPTGSADPYALRRNCIAALRLLSEHPHFESLRFSDLIRAAYKQFEWKKPADLDDTATVTKISEFATERLRGLIGNKTSTAVADAVIAGSDSALEQPAFAMMKAASLQKVVGEPWIETARAVGKRLRGVSKDAKPENHDFAKDDAKNSRIVSLVHTLDASTRDLRTTGVEAALLSFENVAKELGTIFDETLINDPNDPLTPKRLELLSYGASCMLRIADFSRLA
;
A
#
# COMPACT_ATOMS: atom_id res chain seq x y z
N MET A 1 -0.18 -15.57 -38.81
CA MET A 1 -0.69 -14.25 -39.19
C MET A 1 0.50 -13.32 -39.32
N SER A 2 0.48 -12.43 -40.31
CA SER A 2 1.51 -11.37 -40.36
C SER A 2 1.30 -10.35 -39.26
N THR A 3 2.40 -9.80 -38.75
CA THR A 3 2.38 -8.83 -37.67
C THR A 3 3.20 -7.59 -38.04
N LEU A 4 2.81 -6.42 -37.54
CA LEU A 4 3.52 -5.18 -37.69
C LEU A 4 3.57 -4.42 -36.35
N PRO A 5 4.60 -3.63 -36.10
CA PRO A 5 4.62 -2.80 -34.89
C PRO A 5 3.64 -1.63 -35.03
N LEU A 6 2.99 -1.25 -33.91
CA LEU A 6 2.12 -0.07 -33.82
C LEU A 6 2.82 1.01 -33.00
N LEU A 7 2.72 2.26 -33.43
CA LEU A 7 3.09 3.45 -32.67
C LEU A 7 1.89 4.38 -32.54
N LEU A 8 1.65 4.87 -31.34
CA LEU A 8 0.84 6.06 -31.07
C LEU A 8 1.70 7.04 -30.27
N GLU A 9 1.82 8.28 -30.72
CA GLU A 9 2.35 9.41 -29.96
C GLU A 9 1.29 10.51 -29.85
N ILE A 10 1.09 11.01 -28.63
CA ILE A 10 0.22 12.14 -28.31
C ILE A 10 1.12 13.25 -27.80
N GLY A 11 1.35 14.27 -28.63
CA GLY A 11 2.10 15.45 -28.24
C GLY A 11 1.20 16.50 -27.60
N ALA A 12 1.63 17.06 -26.49
CA ALA A 12 0.86 18.04 -25.72
C ALA A 12 1.73 19.20 -25.25
N GLU A 13 1.11 20.23 -24.67
CA GLU A 13 1.81 21.17 -23.80
C GLU A 13 2.29 20.45 -22.53
N GLU A 14 3.23 21.08 -21.82
CA GLU A 14 3.96 20.44 -20.70
C GLU A 14 3.04 19.88 -19.63
N LEU A 15 3.01 18.56 -19.54
CA LEU A 15 2.28 17.79 -18.55
C LEU A 15 3.03 17.84 -17.19
N PRO A 16 2.34 18.02 -16.07
CA PRO A 16 2.94 17.80 -14.75
C PRO A 16 3.50 16.38 -14.60
N SER A 17 4.53 16.20 -13.79
CA SER A 17 5.17 14.90 -13.52
C SER A 17 4.16 13.80 -13.18
N SER A 18 3.27 14.06 -12.22
CA SER A 18 2.24 13.11 -11.80
C SER A 18 1.23 12.73 -12.92
N PHE A 19 1.06 13.57 -13.94
CA PHE A 19 0.22 13.26 -15.10
C PHE A 19 0.95 12.33 -16.05
N VAL A 20 2.24 12.56 -16.28
CA VAL A 20 3.09 11.66 -17.07
C VAL A 20 3.13 10.27 -16.43
N ASP A 21 3.44 10.18 -15.13
CA ASP A 21 3.54 8.92 -14.41
C ASP A 21 2.21 8.14 -14.41
N GLY A 22 1.11 8.84 -14.14
CA GLY A 22 -0.23 8.23 -14.16
C GLY A 22 -0.62 7.71 -15.55
N ALA A 23 -0.28 8.46 -16.60
CA ALA A 23 -0.56 8.06 -17.97
C ALA A 23 0.30 6.85 -18.40
N LEU A 24 1.61 6.85 -18.08
CA LEU A 24 2.50 5.74 -18.39
C LEU A 24 2.09 4.43 -17.69
N ALA A 25 1.59 4.53 -16.47
CA ALA A 25 1.07 3.37 -15.73
C ALA A 25 -0.26 2.84 -16.31
N ALA A 26 -1.10 3.71 -16.89
CA ALA A 26 -2.42 3.35 -17.41
C ALA A 26 -2.40 2.86 -18.86
N LEU A 27 -1.56 3.47 -19.72
CA LEU A 27 -1.52 3.22 -21.16
C LEU A 27 -1.42 1.74 -21.55
N PRO A 28 -0.53 0.91 -20.96
CA PRO A 28 -0.43 -0.50 -21.35
C PRO A 28 -1.74 -1.26 -21.19
N LYS A 29 -2.44 -1.08 -20.06
CA LYS A 29 -3.72 -1.74 -19.77
C LYS A 29 -4.85 -1.26 -20.68
N LEU A 30 -4.87 0.05 -21.00
CA LEU A 30 -5.86 0.63 -21.91
C LEU A 30 -5.70 0.07 -23.33
N VAL A 31 -4.45 -0.01 -23.80
CA VAL A 31 -4.12 -0.57 -25.12
C VAL A 31 -4.43 -2.05 -25.17
N GLU A 32 -3.96 -2.84 -24.18
CA GLU A 32 -4.20 -4.28 -24.08
C GLU A 32 -5.71 -4.60 -24.10
N GLY A 33 -6.49 -3.94 -23.24
CA GLY A 33 -7.93 -4.11 -23.19
C GLY A 33 -8.63 -3.77 -24.51
N LYS A 34 -8.15 -2.73 -25.20
CA LYS A 34 -8.71 -2.32 -26.47
C LYS A 34 -8.37 -3.29 -27.60
N LEU A 35 -7.13 -3.73 -27.69
CA LEU A 35 -6.67 -4.73 -28.67
C LEU A 35 -7.35 -6.09 -28.47
N ALA A 36 -7.52 -6.50 -27.21
CA ALA A 36 -8.27 -7.73 -26.87
C ALA A 36 -9.74 -7.64 -27.33
N ALA A 37 -10.41 -6.50 -27.08
CA ALA A 37 -11.79 -6.25 -27.56
C ALA A 37 -11.90 -6.29 -29.09
N LEU A 38 -10.83 -5.92 -29.80
CA LEU A 38 -10.73 -5.99 -31.25
C LEU A 38 -10.23 -7.37 -31.74
N ARG A 39 -9.97 -8.32 -30.89
CA ARG A 39 -9.42 -9.65 -31.25
C ARG A 39 -8.12 -9.57 -32.03
N LEU A 40 -7.27 -8.61 -31.71
CA LEU A 40 -5.96 -8.41 -32.31
C LEU A 40 -4.88 -8.94 -31.35
N SER A 41 -4.20 -10.03 -31.73
CA SER A 41 -3.06 -10.52 -30.97
C SER A 41 -1.86 -9.58 -31.14
N HIS A 42 -1.06 -9.46 -30.07
CA HIS A 42 0.07 -8.55 -30.02
C HIS A 42 1.21 -9.11 -29.17
N GLY A 43 2.41 -8.56 -29.32
CA GLY A 43 3.56 -8.77 -28.45
C GLY A 43 3.61 -7.79 -27.28
N ALA A 44 4.80 -7.37 -26.89
CA ALA A 44 4.99 -6.46 -25.77
C ALA A 44 4.40 -5.07 -26.04
N ILE A 45 3.93 -4.40 -24.98
CA ILE A 45 3.42 -3.03 -25.00
C ILE A 45 4.35 -2.17 -24.16
N HIS A 46 4.97 -1.17 -24.78
CA HIS A 46 5.90 -0.24 -24.15
C HIS A 46 5.26 1.15 -24.07
N ALA A 47 5.06 1.66 -22.86
CA ALA A 47 4.65 3.03 -22.62
C ALA A 47 5.88 3.92 -22.42
N LEU A 48 5.94 5.00 -23.18
CA LEU A 48 7.05 5.95 -23.22
C LEU A 48 6.50 7.36 -23.02
N GLY A 49 7.28 8.27 -22.44
CA GLY A 49 6.78 9.63 -22.26
C GLY A 49 7.80 10.61 -21.69
N THR A 50 7.49 11.88 -21.97
CA THR A 50 8.19 13.07 -21.49
C THR A 50 7.13 14.10 -21.05
N PRO A 51 7.51 15.26 -20.47
CA PRO A 51 6.54 16.31 -20.18
C PRO A 51 5.67 16.71 -21.38
N ARG A 52 6.18 16.59 -22.61
CA ARG A 52 5.51 17.08 -23.82
C ARG A 52 4.91 15.99 -24.69
N ARG A 53 5.05 14.71 -24.34
CA ARG A 53 4.48 13.61 -25.12
C ARG A 53 4.23 12.36 -24.29
N LEU A 54 3.19 11.65 -24.68
CA LEU A 54 2.91 10.28 -24.24
C LEU A 54 2.93 9.40 -25.48
N ALA A 55 3.60 8.26 -25.41
CA ALA A 55 3.64 7.33 -26.53
C ALA A 55 3.46 5.88 -26.09
N VAL A 56 2.98 5.06 -26.99
CA VAL A 56 2.94 3.61 -26.81
C VAL A 56 3.41 2.93 -28.09
N ILE A 57 4.29 1.94 -27.91
CA ILE A 57 4.71 1.03 -28.96
C ILE A 57 4.16 -0.36 -28.63
N VAL A 58 3.50 -0.98 -29.62
CA VAL A 58 3.04 -2.35 -29.53
C VAL A 58 3.83 -3.19 -30.52
N GLU A 59 4.56 -4.17 -30.01
CA GLU A 59 5.31 -5.10 -30.84
C GLU A 59 4.40 -6.14 -31.47
N GLY A 60 4.65 -6.50 -32.72
CA GLY A 60 4.06 -7.67 -33.34
C GLY A 60 2.52 -7.69 -33.33
N LEU A 61 1.87 -6.56 -33.56
CA LEU A 61 0.41 -6.49 -33.65
C LEU A 61 -0.08 -7.18 -34.92
N ALA A 62 -1.07 -8.06 -34.81
CA ALA A 62 -1.68 -8.77 -35.93
C ALA A 62 -2.26 -7.82 -36.97
N THR A 63 -2.04 -8.12 -38.27
CA THR A 63 -2.57 -7.30 -39.38
C THR A 63 -4.06 -7.53 -39.65
N THR A 64 -4.62 -8.59 -39.12
CA THR A 64 -6.03 -8.96 -39.21
C THR A 64 -6.54 -9.45 -37.87
N GLN A 65 -7.82 -9.19 -37.60
CA GLN A 65 -8.49 -9.78 -36.43
C GLN A 65 -8.55 -11.30 -36.56
N SER A 66 -8.52 -12.01 -35.44
CA SER A 66 -8.91 -13.42 -35.43
C SER A 66 -10.41 -13.54 -35.73
N ASP A 67 -10.77 -14.61 -36.47
CA ASP A 67 -12.17 -14.90 -36.70
C ASP A 67 -12.90 -15.09 -35.38
N LEU A 68 -14.12 -14.62 -35.31
CA LEU A 68 -15.01 -14.89 -34.19
C LEU A 68 -15.82 -16.13 -34.53
N ASP A 69 -15.75 -17.12 -33.71
CA ASP A 69 -16.57 -18.31 -33.81
C ASP A 69 -16.97 -18.71 -32.38
N GLU A 70 -18.14 -18.26 -31.96
CA GLU A 70 -18.65 -18.43 -30.61
C GLU A 70 -20.07 -18.99 -30.60
N GLU A 71 -20.32 -19.87 -29.65
CA GLU A 71 -21.69 -20.27 -29.34
C GLU A 71 -22.35 -19.24 -28.43
N VAL A 72 -23.45 -18.68 -28.91
CA VAL A 72 -24.21 -17.64 -28.18
C VAL A 72 -25.45 -18.28 -27.57
N LEU A 73 -25.61 -18.10 -26.26
CA LEU A 73 -26.78 -18.53 -25.52
C LEU A 73 -27.98 -17.59 -25.77
N GLY A 74 -29.06 -18.14 -26.24
CA GLY A 74 -30.32 -17.47 -26.50
C GLY A 74 -31.35 -17.63 -25.38
N PRO A 75 -32.62 -17.47 -25.69
CA PRO A 75 -33.74 -17.69 -24.73
C PRO A 75 -33.87 -19.15 -24.31
N PRO A 76 -34.46 -19.43 -23.13
CA PRO A 76 -34.85 -20.79 -22.75
C PRO A 76 -35.76 -21.43 -23.80
N GLU A 77 -35.62 -22.75 -24.00
CA GLU A 77 -36.43 -23.51 -24.97
C GLU A 77 -37.93 -23.24 -24.83
N THR A 78 -38.42 -23.14 -23.59
CA THR A 78 -39.86 -22.84 -23.30
C THR A 78 -40.31 -21.45 -23.74
N ALA A 79 -39.39 -20.51 -23.88
CA ALA A 79 -39.65 -19.17 -24.43
C ALA A 79 -39.42 -19.11 -25.95
N ALA A 80 -38.51 -19.95 -26.45
CA ALA A 80 -38.13 -19.98 -27.87
C ALA A 80 -39.14 -20.77 -28.73
N PHE A 81 -39.83 -21.79 -28.16
CA PHE A 81 -40.77 -22.61 -28.89
C PHE A 81 -42.10 -22.69 -28.13
N LYS A 82 -43.20 -22.64 -28.86
CA LYS A 82 -44.56 -22.91 -28.38
C LYS A 82 -45.25 -23.90 -29.34
N ASP A 83 -45.69 -25.01 -28.80
CA ASP A 83 -46.32 -26.10 -29.58
C ASP A 83 -45.48 -26.57 -30.77
N GLY A 84 -44.14 -26.65 -30.54
CA GLY A 84 -43.15 -27.04 -31.54
C GLY A 84 -42.87 -25.99 -32.64
N LYS A 85 -43.50 -24.80 -32.57
CA LYS A 85 -43.28 -23.70 -33.52
C LYS A 85 -42.42 -22.61 -32.90
N PRO A 86 -41.49 -22.01 -33.66
CA PRO A 86 -40.68 -20.92 -33.18
C PRO A 86 -41.51 -19.70 -32.81
N THR A 87 -41.16 -19.05 -31.72
CA THR A 87 -41.78 -17.82 -31.23
C THR A 87 -41.01 -16.59 -31.75
N LYS A 88 -41.59 -15.39 -31.56
CA LYS A 88 -40.88 -14.12 -31.82
C LYS A 88 -39.53 -14.01 -31.08
N ALA A 89 -39.38 -14.70 -29.96
CA ALA A 89 -38.10 -14.71 -29.20
C ALA A 89 -37.02 -15.51 -29.94
N ALA A 90 -37.35 -16.64 -30.58
CA ALA A 90 -36.46 -17.41 -31.42
C ALA A 90 -36.10 -16.66 -32.71
N GLU A 91 -37.12 -16.04 -33.37
CA GLU A 91 -36.95 -15.24 -34.59
C GLU A 91 -36.03 -14.03 -34.30
N ALA A 92 -36.24 -13.29 -33.22
CA ALA A 92 -35.41 -12.17 -32.82
C ALA A 92 -33.98 -12.60 -32.48
N PHE A 93 -33.82 -13.79 -31.88
CA PHE A 93 -32.48 -14.33 -31.60
C PHE A 93 -31.76 -14.74 -32.89
N ALA A 94 -32.40 -15.42 -33.81
CA ALA A 94 -31.87 -15.73 -35.13
C ALA A 94 -31.46 -14.47 -35.91
N ALA A 95 -32.36 -13.48 -35.95
CA ALA A 95 -32.07 -12.19 -36.59
C ALA A 95 -30.87 -11.47 -35.96
N LYS A 96 -30.75 -11.51 -34.64
CA LYS A 96 -29.63 -10.93 -33.91
C LYS A 96 -28.28 -11.59 -34.24
N LEU A 97 -28.30 -12.89 -34.49
CA LEU A 97 -27.11 -13.67 -34.89
C LEU A 97 -26.83 -13.59 -36.39
N GLY A 98 -27.78 -13.13 -37.19
CA GLY A 98 -27.69 -13.13 -38.65
C GLY A 98 -27.74 -14.53 -39.26
N VAL A 99 -28.37 -15.52 -38.57
CA VAL A 99 -28.45 -16.89 -39.02
C VAL A 99 -29.92 -17.31 -39.22
N PRO A 100 -30.25 -18.25 -40.15
CA PRO A 100 -31.54 -18.81 -40.28
C PRO A 100 -31.95 -19.62 -39.04
N LEU A 101 -33.28 -19.74 -38.79
CA LEU A 101 -33.83 -20.45 -37.62
C LEU A 101 -33.43 -21.94 -37.56
N ASP A 102 -33.25 -22.58 -38.71
CA ASP A 102 -32.83 -23.98 -38.84
C ASP A 102 -31.37 -24.25 -38.47
N GLN A 103 -30.54 -23.22 -38.32
CA GLN A 103 -29.18 -23.31 -37.83
C GLN A 103 -29.08 -23.13 -36.32
N LEU A 104 -30.20 -22.88 -35.63
CA LEU A 104 -30.21 -22.83 -34.18
C LEU A 104 -30.43 -24.23 -33.61
N SER A 105 -29.76 -24.55 -32.53
CA SER A 105 -29.90 -25.82 -31.80
C SER A 105 -30.39 -25.59 -30.37
N VAL A 106 -31.02 -26.61 -29.77
CA VAL A 106 -31.39 -26.57 -28.37
C VAL A 106 -30.40 -27.45 -27.59
N VAL A 107 -29.72 -26.85 -26.65
CA VAL A 107 -28.63 -27.47 -25.85
C VAL A 107 -28.97 -27.36 -24.37
N ASP A 108 -28.58 -28.34 -23.57
CA ASP A 108 -28.68 -28.24 -22.11
C ASP A 108 -27.67 -27.19 -21.62
N GLY A 109 -28.15 -26.20 -20.89
CA GLY A 109 -27.34 -25.11 -20.36
C GLY A 109 -26.20 -25.57 -19.44
N ASP A 110 -26.33 -26.80 -18.88
CA ASP A 110 -25.26 -27.36 -18.03
C ASP A 110 -24.06 -27.95 -18.81
N THR A 111 -24.24 -28.24 -20.10
CA THR A 111 -23.18 -28.78 -20.97
C THR A 111 -22.34 -27.71 -21.69
N MET A 112 -22.72 -26.44 -21.56
CA MET A 112 -22.02 -25.36 -22.27
C MET A 112 -20.72 -24.92 -21.58
N THR A 113 -19.71 -24.66 -22.39
CA THR A 113 -18.39 -24.15 -21.96
C THR A 113 -18.44 -22.69 -21.46
N SER A 114 -19.43 -21.88 -21.90
CA SER A 114 -19.61 -20.48 -21.48
C SER A 114 -20.93 -20.28 -20.72
N LYS A 115 -20.91 -20.51 -19.40
CA LYS A 115 -22.07 -20.20 -18.53
C LYS A 115 -22.10 -18.72 -18.18
N LYS A 116 -23.30 -18.11 -18.25
CA LYS A 116 -23.51 -16.76 -17.70
C LYS A 116 -23.59 -16.81 -16.17
N PRO A 117 -23.04 -15.80 -15.44
CA PRO A 117 -23.34 -15.66 -14.03
C PRO A 117 -24.86 -15.63 -13.80
N ASN A 118 -25.39 -16.49 -12.92
CA ASN A 118 -26.82 -16.64 -12.63
C ASN A 118 -27.67 -17.34 -13.71
N GLN A 119 -27.07 -18.14 -14.60
CA GLN A 119 -27.82 -18.98 -15.55
C GLN A 119 -28.62 -20.04 -14.78
N LYS A 120 -29.93 -20.09 -15.02
CA LYS A 120 -30.82 -21.14 -14.45
C LYS A 120 -30.59 -22.48 -15.16
N PRO A 121 -30.69 -23.61 -14.46
CA PRO A 121 -30.70 -24.94 -15.10
C PRO A 121 -31.80 -25.02 -16.14
N GLY A 122 -31.56 -25.73 -17.25
CA GLY A 122 -32.54 -25.96 -18.30
C GLY A 122 -31.96 -25.91 -19.72
N ARG A 123 -32.86 -26.16 -20.68
CA ARG A 123 -32.49 -26.17 -22.12
C ARG A 123 -32.66 -24.79 -22.72
N TYR A 124 -31.72 -24.40 -23.53
CA TYR A 124 -31.64 -23.08 -24.13
C TYR A 124 -31.44 -23.18 -25.65
N LEU A 125 -31.97 -22.19 -26.36
CA LEU A 125 -31.67 -22.02 -27.77
C LEU A 125 -30.23 -21.52 -27.90
N VAL A 126 -29.45 -22.10 -28.81
CA VAL A 126 -28.04 -21.77 -29.05
C VAL A 126 -27.86 -21.57 -30.53
N GLY A 127 -27.13 -20.54 -30.89
CA GLY A 127 -26.73 -20.31 -32.24
C GLY A 127 -25.23 -20.01 -32.32
N ARG A 128 -24.63 -20.29 -33.45
CA ARG A 128 -23.20 -20.01 -33.70
C ARG A 128 -23.07 -18.69 -34.41
N ARG A 129 -22.29 -17.80 -33.82
CA ARG A 129 -21.91 -16.53 -34.45
C ARG A 129 -20.54 -16.68 -35.05
N SER A 130 -20.45 -16.59 -36.38
CA SER A 130 -19.19 -16.62 -37.08
C SER A 130 -19.01 -15.31 -37.83
N GLU A 131 -17.94 -14.59 -37.50
CA GLU A 131 -17.55 -13.35 -38.18
C GLU A 131 -16.10 -13.47 -38.62
N LYS A 132 -15.83 -13.25 -39.89
CA LYS A 132 -14.45 -13.16 -40.38
C LYS A 132 -13.78 -11.91 -39.84
N GLY A 133 -12.52 -12.07 -39.43
CA GLY A 133 -11.71 -10.95 -38.96
C GLY A 133 -11.45 -9.91 -40.05
N GLY A 134 -11.66 -8.66 -39.74
CA GLY A 134 -11.36 -7.51 -40.58
C GLY A 134 -9.88 -7.10 -40.53
N ALA A 135 -9.47 -6.22 -41.43
CA ALA A 135 -8.14 -5.64 -41.46
C ALA A 135 -7.92 -4.74 -40.22
N ALA A 136 -6.85 -4.97 -39.46
CA ALA A 136 -6.54 -4.18 -38.27
C ALA A 136 -6.47 -2.68 -38.54
N ARG A 137 -5.91 -2.31 -39.70
CA ARG A 137 -5.73 -0.89 -40.10
C ARG A 137 -7.02 -0.09 -40.09
N GLU A 138 -8.15 -0.68 -40.51
CA GLU A 138 -9.45 -0.01 -40.56
C GLU A 138 -10.06 0.25 -39.20
N LEU A 139 -9.64 -0.54 -38.19
CA LEU A 139 -10.16 -0.50 -36.83
C LEU A 139 -9.31 0.39 -35.90
N LEU A 140 -8.01 0.48 -36.19
CA LEU A 140 -7.05 1.14 -35.30
C LEU A 140 -7.30 2.64 -35.14
N GLY A 141 -7.71 3.37 -36.20
CA GLY A 141 -7.94 4.82 -36.10
C GLY A 141 -8.91 5.18 -34.98
N ARG A 142 -10.08 4.54 -34.97
CA ARG A 142 -11.11 4.73 -33.94
C ARG A 142 -10.63 4.23 -32.55
N ALA A 143 -10.01 3.06 -32.53
CA ALA A 143 -9.52 2.46 -31.29
C ALA A 143 -8.48 3.35 -30.59
N LEU A 144 -7.54 3.91 -31.33
CA LEU A 144 -6.52 4.81 -30.82
C LEU A 144 -7.11 6.13 -30.34
N ALA A 145 -8.13 6.68 -31.03
CA ALA A 145 -8.84 7.87 -30.56
C ALA A 145 -9.54 7.64 -29.22
N GLU A 146 -10.17 6.48 -29.07
CA GLU A 146 -10.81 6.09 -27.81
C GLU A 146 -9.76 5.89 -26.68
N ILE A 147 -8.58 5.32 -26.98
CA ILE A 147 -7.47 5.22 -26.03
C ILE A 147 -7.00 6.61 -25.58
N CYS A 148 -6.79 7.56 -26.51
CA CYS A 148 -6.41 8.93 -26.17
C CYS A 148 -7.38 9.57 -25.17
N GLY A 149 -8.69 9.39 -25.40
CA GLY A 149 -9.73 9.93 -24.51
C GLY A 149 -9.89 9.21 -23.18
N ALA A 150 -9.38 7.97 -23.06
CA ALA A 150 -9.49 7.14 -21.86
C ALA A 150 -8.30 7.30 -20.89
N ILE A 151 -7.24 8.02 -21.28
CA ILE A 151 -6.07 8.24 -20.38
C ILE A 151 -6.54 9.00 -19.13
N PRO A 152 -6.36 8.43 -17.93
CA PRO A 152 -6.82 9.07 -16.71
C PRO A 152 -5.87 10.19 -16.28
N PHE A 153 -6.43 11.36 -16.02
CA PHE A 153 -5.73 12.48 -15.40
C PHE A 153 -6.47 12.88 -14.12
N ARG A 154 -5.73 13.12 -13.06
CA ARG A 154 -6.30 13.61 -11.78
C ARG A 154 -7.12 14.90 -11.99
N LYS A 155 -6.72 15.73 -12.93
CA LYS A 155 -7.41 16.94 -13.37
C LYS A 155 -7.20 17.10 -14.87
N SER A 156 -8.28 17.19 -15.62
CA SER A 156 -8.25 17.48 -17.06
C SER A 156 -8.78 18.90 -17.34
N MET A 157 -8.45 19.41 -18.50
CA MET A 157 -8.92 20.72 -18.96
C MET A 157 -9.50 20.62 -20.38
N ARG A 158 -10.32 21.58 -20.75
CA ARG A 158 -10.75 21.86 -22.11
C ARG A 158 -9.99 23.08 -22.64
N TRP A 159 -9.83 23.18 -23.93
CA TRP A 159 -9.18 24.34 -24.56
C TRP A 159 -9.85 24.67 -25.90
N GLY A 160 -9.69 25.91 -26.32
CA GLY A 160 -10.33 26.41 -27.53
C GLY A 160 -11.85 26.27 -27.50
N THR A 161 -12.44 25.89 -28.62
CA THR A 161 -13.89 25.67 -28.79
C THR A 161 -14.27 24.19 -28.78
N GLY A 162 -13.31 23.30 -28.56
CA GLY A 162 -13.50 21.84 -28.57
C GLY A 162 -14.12 21.29 -27.29
N GLU A 163 -14.74 20.11 -27.38
CA GLU A 163 -15.29 19.39 -26.20
C GLU A 163 -14.31 18.38 -25.58
N ALA A 164 -13.24 18.05 -26.29
CA ALA A 164 -12.27 17.10 -25.82
C ALA A 164 -11.59 17.58 -24.53
N THR A 165 -11.35 16.65 -23.61
CA THR A 165 -10.60 16.90 -22.37
C THR A 165 -9.30 16.12 -22.37
N PHE A 166 -8.22 16.75 -21.87
CA PHE A 166 -6.92 16.11 -21.71
C PHE A 166 -6.16 16.77 -20.56
N GLY A 167 -5.00 16.21 -20.17
CA GLY A 167 -4.17 16.78 -19.11
C GLY A 167 -3.63 18.18 -19.43
N ARG A 168 -3.26 18.41 -20.69
CA ARG A 168 -2.88 19.70 -21.29
C ARG A 168 -3.28 19.71 -22.76
N PRO A 169 -3.34 20.88 -23.44
CA PRO A 169 -3.71 20.96 -24.83
C PRO A 169 -2.86 20.07 -25.73
N VAL A 170 -3.53 19.22 -26.52
CA VAL A 170 -2.87 18.37 -27.52
C VAL A 170 -2.42 19.23 -28.69
N GLN A 171 -1.20 19.01 -29.19
CA GLN A 171 -0.54 19.80 -30.20
C GLN A 171 -0.26 19.04 -31.50
N TRP A 172 0.01 17.71 -31.38
CA TRP A 172 0.23 16.84 -32.54
C TRP A 172 -0.10 15.40 -32.19
N LEU A 173 -0.31 14.58 -33.21
CA LEU A 173 -0.51 13.14 -33.10
C LEU A 173 0.35 12.41 -34.14
N VAL A 174 1.04 11.34 -33.74
CA VAL A 174 1.65 10.38 -34.65
C VAL A 174 1.01 9.03 -34.42
N ALA A 175 0.53 8.40 -35.50
CA ALA A 175 -0.02 7.06 -35.44
C ALA A 175 0.47 6.27 -36.67
N LEU A 176 1.24 5.18 -36.42
CA LEU A 176 1.85 4.37 -37.47
C LEU A 176 1.55 2.88 -37.22
N PHE A 177 1.20 2.15 -38.27
CA PHE A 177 1.14 0.70 -38.26
C PHE A 177 2.18 0.16 -39.27
N GLY A 178 3.24 -0.40 -38.73
CA GLY A 178 4.48 -0.60 -39.47
C GLY A 178 5.11 0.73 -39.87
N LYS A 179 5.15 0.99 -41.17
CA LYS A 179 5.58 2.27 -41.76
C LYS A 179 4.43 3.16 -42.20
N ASP A 180 3.21 2.65 -42.20
CA ASP A 180 2.06 3.33 -42.74
C ASP A 180 1.32 4.19 -41.70
N PRO A 181 0.93 5.42 -42.02
CA PRO A 181 0.13 6.25 -41.13
C PRO A 181 -1.28 5.67 -40.96
N ILE A 182 -1.80 5.76 -39.74
CA ILE A 182 -3.18 5.48 -39.39
C ILE A 182 -3.91 6.82 -39.31
N ASP A 183 -5.05 6.93 -39.99
CA ASP A 183 -5.91 8.11 -39.88
C ASP A 183 -6.67 8.09 -38.54
N LEU A 184 -6.31 9.02 -37.69
CA LEU A 184 -6.83 9.19 -36.34
C LEU A 184 -7.10 10.66 -36.10
N ILE A 185 -8.25 11.00 -35.55
CA ILE A 185 -8.58 12.37 -35.12
C ILE A 185 -8.90 12.34 -33.62
N PHE A 186 -8.18 13.14 -32.84
CA PHE A 186 -8.46 13.37 -31.43
C PHE A 186 -8.26 14.84 -31.06
N ALA A 187 -9.19 15.41 -30.33
CA ALA A 187 -9.17 16.82 -29.90
C ALA A 187 -9.01 17.82 -31.05
N GLY A 188 -9.56 17.50 -32.23
CA GLY A 188 -9.48 18.32 -33.45
C GLY A 188 -8.15 18.19 -34.20
N ILE A 189 -7.20 17.42 -33.72
CA ILE A 189 -5.90 17.16 -34.34
C ILE A 189 -5.97 15.86 -35.14
N ARG A 190 -5.56 15.89 -36.40
CA ARG A 190 -5.39 14.68 -37.22
C ARG A 190 -3.98 14.16 -37.09
N SER A 191 -3.83 12.85 -36.96
CA SER A 191 -2.52 12.19 -36.95
C SER A 191 -1.75 12.38 -38.23
N ALA A 192 -0.43 12.48 -38.09
CA ALA A 192 0.52 12.56 -39.20
C ALA A 192 1.74 11.69 -38.88
N ARG A 193 2.80 11.77 -39.66
CA ARG A 193 4.13 11.23 -39.36
C ARG A 193 5.00 12.19 -38.57
N LEU A 194 4.58 13.46 -38.41
CA LEU A 194 5.39 14.56 -37.95
C LEU A 194 5.40 14.58 -36.41
N SER A 195 6.55 14.29 -35.84
CA SER A 195 6.87 14.54 -34.42
C SER A 195 7.68 15.83 -34.25
N ARG A 196 7.93 16.19 -32.99
CA ARG A 196 8.73 17.39 -32.65
C ARG A 196 9.91 16.95 -31.79
N GLY A 197 11.08 17.55 -32.05
CA GLY A 197 12.23 17.38 -31.20
C GLY A 197 12.16 18.19 -29.90
N HIS A 198 13.27 18.24 -29.21
CA HIS A 198 13.42 19.04 -27.99
C HIS A 198 13.17 20.53 -28.27
N ARG A 199 12.35 21.18 -27.41
CA ARG A 199 11.85 22.57 -27.65
C ARG A 199 12.97 23.58 -27.96
N PHE A 200 14.14 23.44 -27.36
CA PHE A 200 15.26 24.37 -27.49
C PHE A 200 16.42 23.81 -28.31
N LEU A 201 16.75 22.51 -28.15
CA LEU A 201 17.95 21.91 -28.75
C LEU A 201 17.68 21.44 -30.19
N ALA A 202 16.45 21.03 -30.49
CA ALA A 202 16.00 20.58 -31.81
C ALA A 202 14.54 20.95 -32.05
N PRO A 203 14.16 22.24 -32.22
CA PRO A 203 12.78 22.69 -32.26
C PRO A 203 12.02 22.31 -33.56
N ALA A 204 12.72 21.83 -34.55
CA ALA A 204 12.12 21.47 -35.84
C ALA A 204 11.22 20.22 -35.73
N GLN A 205 10.20 20.18 -36.58
CA GLN A 205 9.42 18.96 -36.82
C GLN A 205 10.21 18.02 -37.74
N PHE A 206 10.02 16.72 -37.54
CA PHE A 206 10.65 15.69 -38.36
C PHE A 206 9.72 14.48 -38.51
N GLU A 207 9.92 13.74 -39.58
CA GLU A 207 9.10 12.55 -39.87
C GLU A 207 9.59 11.34 -39.10
N ILE A 208 8.68 10.63 -38.46
CA ILE A 208 8.92 9.30 -37.91
C ILE A 208 8.80 8.27 -39.02
N GLU A 209 9.86 7.52 -39.26
CA GLU A 209 9.92 6.52 -40.33
C GLU A 209 9.08 5.28 -39.99
N SER A 210 9.20 4.80 -38.75
CA SER A 210 8.50 3.61 -38.27
C SER A 210 8.45 3.57 -36.73
N ALA A 211 7.60 2.70 -36.19
CA ALA A 211 7.54 2.44 -34.76
C ALA A 211 8.88 1.93 -34.20
N THR A 212 9.65 1.15 -34.98
CA THR A 212 10.93 0.56 -34.57
C THR A 212 12.07 1.56 -34.50
N THR A 213 12.01 2.65 -35.27
CA THR A 213 13.05 3.71 -35.28
C THR A 213 12.70 4.90 -34.38
N TYR A 214 11.51 4.90 -33.79
CA TYR A 214 10.95 6.03 -33.05
C TYR A 214 11.85 6.52 -31.90
N VAL A 215 12.27 5.61 -31.01
CA VAL A 215 13.11 5.96 -29.84
C VAL A 215 14.44 6.56 -30.30
N GLU A 216 15.09 5.97 -31.30
CA GLU A 216 16.37 6.42 -31.82
C GLU A 216 16.26 7.77 -32.56
N GLN A 217 15.20 7.97 -33.31
CA GLN A 217 14.94 9.25 -33.99
C GLN A 217 14.70 10.38 -33.00
N LEU A 218 13.96 10.12 -31.91
CA LEU A 218 13.77 11.07 -30.82
C LEU A 218 15.06 11.38 -30.08
N ARG A 219 15.88 10.35 -29.81
CA ARG A 219 17.20 10.55 -29.15
C ARG A 219 18.09 11.48 -29.98
N LYS A 220 18.13 11.32 -31.31
CA LYS A 220 18.85 12.24 -32.22
C LYS A 220 18.28 13.66 -32.20
N ALA A 221 16.99 13.80 -31.89
CA ALA A 221 16.31 15.07 -31.73
C ALA A 221 16.33 15.58 -30.26
N HIS A 222 17.27 15.13 -29.45
CA HIS A 222 17.46 15.51 -28.04
C HIS A 222 16.23 15.21 -27.14
N VAL A 223 15.58 14.09 -27.36
CA VAL A 223 14.46 13.61 -26.54
C VAL A 223 14.71 12.17 -26.11
N LEU A 224 15.04 11.96 -24.85
CA LEU A 224 15.12 10.66 -24.23
C LEU A 224 13.72 10.25 -23.80
N VAL A 225 12.99 9.61 -24.71
CA VAL A 225 11.57 9.28 -24.50
C VAL A 225 11.36 8.13 -23.54
N ASP A 226 12.34 7.21 -23.45
CA ASP A 226 12.35 6.14 -22.46
C ASP A 226 12.70 6.72 -21.09
N ARG A 227 11.80 6.51 -20.11
CA ARG A 227 11.97 7.03 -18.77
C ARG A 227 13.20 6.46 -18.07
N LYS A 228 13.43 5.15 -18.20
CA LYS A 228 14.54 4.47 -17.55
C LYS A 228 15.89 4.98 -18.07
N GLU A 229 16.05 5.08 -19.37
CA GLU A 229 17.21 5.66 -20.03
C GLU A 229 17.46 7.09 -19.55
N ARG A 230 16.38 7.87 -19.43
CA ARG A 230 16.46 9.27 -18.97
C ARG A 230 16.89 9.37 -17.50
N GLU A 231 16.36 8.52 -16.61
CA GLU A 231 16.77 8.42 -15.22
C GLU A 231 18.23 8.02 -15.07
N GLU A 232 18.67 6.97 -15.77
CA GLU A 232 20.06 6.51 -15.77
C GLU A 232 21.03 7.60 -16.25
N THR A 233 20.68 8.29 -17.35
CA THR A 233 21.47 9.40 -17.89
C THR A 233 21.54 10.56 -16.89
N MET A 234 20.42 10.94 -16.30
CA MET A 234 20.33 11.99 -15.29
C MET A 234 21.17 11.68 -14.08
N MET A 235 21.01 10.49 -13.50
CA MET A 235 21.72 10.11 -12.27
C MET A 235 23.23 9.94 -12.49
N GLY A 236 23.65 9.46 -13.66
CA GLY A 236 25.07 9.45 -14.03
C GLY A 236 25.68 10.86 -14.06
N ARG A 237 24.92 11.84 -14.58
CA ARG A 237 25.35 13.26 -14.59
C ARG A 237 25.33 13.90 -13.20
N VAL A 238 24.32 13.56 -12.35
CA VAL A 238 24.24 14.02 -10.95
C VAL A 238 25.43 13.49 -10.15
N ASP A 239 25.74 12.21 -10.25
CA ASP A 239 26.88 11.60 -9.55
C ASP A 239 28.21 12.21 -9.98
N ALA A 240 28.42 12.40 -11.28
CA ALA A 240 29.62 13.05 -11.79
C ALA A 240 29.76 14.49 -11.28
N ALA A 241 28.67 15.26 -11.25
CA ALA A 241 28.69 16.64 -10.75
C ALA A 241 28.93 16.69 -9.23
N ALA A 242 28.36 15.79 -8.44
CA ALA A 242 28.63 15.71 -7.00
C ALA A 242 30.09 15.34 -6.70
N LYS A 243 30.66 14.37 -7.42
CA LYS A 243 32.07 13.99 -7.32
C LYS A 243 33.03 15.13 -7.70
N ALA A 244 32.69 15.95 -8.69
CA ALA A 244 33.46 17.12 -9.06
C ALA A 244 33.54 18.18 -7.93
N LEU A 245 32.57 18.19 -7.02
CA LEU A 245 32.56 19.02 -5.81
C LEU A 245 33.28 18.35 -4.62
N GLY A 246 33.81 17.15 -4.79
CA GLY A 246 34.47 16.38 -3.73
C GLY A 246 33.48 15.71 -2.76
N GLY A 247 32.21 15.52 -3.16
CA GLY A 247 31.16 14.99 -2.32
C GLY A 247 30.30 13.93 -3.02
N SER A 248 29.16 13.69 -2.42
CA SER A 248 28.07 12.86 -2.95
C SER A 248 26.75 13.62 -2.88
N PHE A 249 25.80 13.32 -3.75
CA PHE A 249 24.45 13.86 -3.63
C PHE A 249 23.67 13.15 -2.49
N VAL A 250 22.76 13.88 -1.84
CA VAL A 250 21.84 13.30 -0.86
C VAL A 250 20.79 12.49 -1.62
N PRO A 251 20.68 11.17 -1.39
CA PRO A 251 19.72 10.32 -2.10
C PRO A 251 18.27 10.74 -1.84
N ASP A 252 17.48 10.90 -2.91
CA ASP A 252 16.06 11.23 -2.84
C ASP A 252 15.33 10.71 -4.08
N GLN A 253 14.58 9.62 -3.94
CA GLN A 253 13.86 9.00 -5.04
C GLN A 253 12.77 9.93 -5.61
N TYR A 254 12.14 10.75 -4.76
CA TYR A 254 11.16 11.74 -5.24
C TYR A 254 11.79 12.74 -6.21
N LEU A 255 13.03 13.22 -5.95
CA LEU A 255 13.72 14.10 -6.87
C LEU A 255 14.09 13.42 -8.19
N VAL A 256 14.45 12.14 -8.14
CA VAL A 256 14.71 11.32 -9.34
C VAL A 256 13.45 11.26 -10.19
N ASP A 257 12.33 10.85 -9.60
CA ASP A 257 11.05 10.68 -10.29
C ASP A 257 10.54 12.00 -10.88
N GLU A 258 10.54 13.07 -10.07
CA GLU A 258 10.09 14.41 -10.51
C GLU A 258 10.93 14.94 -11.67
N ASN A 259 12.26 14.98 -11.52
CA ASN A 259 13.12 15.56 -12.54
C ASN A 259 13.15 14.74 -13.83
N ALA A 260 13.06 13.41 -13.75
CA ALA A 260 12.94 12.56 -14.92
C ALA A 260 11.64 12.82 -15.69
N SER A 261 10.55 13.13 -14.98
CA SER A 261 9.25 13.44 -15.59
C SER A 261 9.09 14.91 -16.00
N LEU A 262 10.03 15.79 -15.62
CA LEU A 262 10.03 17.23 -15.99
C LEU A 262 10.98 17.58 -17.14
N THR A 263 11.80 16.62 -17.60
CA THR A 263 12.82 16.88 -18.63
C THR A 263 12.67 15.94 -19.83
N GLU A 264 13.11 16.38 -20.99
CA GLU A 264 13.24 15.57 -22.22
C GLU A 264 14.68 15.10 -22.41
N GLU A 265 15.66 15.95 -22.12
CA GLU A 265 17.08 15.63 -22.04
C GLU A 265 17.68 16.30 -20.78
N PRO A 266 17.84 15.56 -19.67
CA PRO A 266 18.27 16.14 -18.40
C PRO A 266 19.74 16.55 -18.45
N HIS A 267 20.01 17.82 -18.18
CA HIS A 267 21.34 18.36 -17.95
C HIS A 267 21.49 18.74 -16.47
N VAL A 268 22.70 18.69 -15.93
CA VAL A 268 22.98 19.09 -14.55
C VAL A 268 23.75 20.40 -14.55
N VAL A 269 23.28 21.36 -13.78
CA VAL A 269 24.02 22.58 -13.47
C VAL A 269 24.31 22.62 -11.96
N THR A 270 25.53 23.02 -11.61
CA THR A 270 25.96 23.15 -10.23
C THR A 270 25.82 24.59 -9.79
N GLY A 271 25.00 24.82 -8.78
CA GLY A 271 24.85 26.11 -8.13
C GLY A 271 25.46 26.15 -6.74
N SER A 272 25.49 27.33 -6.14
CA SER A 272 26.03 27.57 -4.80
C SER A 272 25.22 28.60 -4.03
N PHE A 273 25.38 28.56 -2.73
CA PHE A 273 24.79 29.53 -1.81
C PHE A 273 25.83 29.92 -0.72
N ASP A 274 25.54 30.99 -0.01
CA ASP A 274 26.45 31.47 1.05
C ASP A 274 26.59 30.41 2.17
N ARG A 275 27.83 30.11 2.55
CA ARG A 275 28.15 29.15 3.63
C ARG A 275 27.47 29.48 4.96
N ALA A 276 27.15 30.76 5.21
CA ALA A 276 26.43 31.18 6.40
C ALA A 276 25.02 30.48 6.54
N PHE A 277 24.44 30.00 5.46
CA PHE A 277 23.22 29.22 5.52
C PHE A 277 23.39 27.80 6.06
N LEU A 278 24.62 27.28 6.13
CA LEU A 278 24.92 25.98 6.75
C LEU A 278 24.73 25.99 8.28
N GLU A 279 24.51 27.14 8.89
CA GLU A 279 24.09 27.25 10.29
C GLU A 279 22.63 26.80 10.52
N LEU A 280 21.82 26.77 9.46
CA LEU A 280 20.48 26.18 9.51
C LEU A 280 20.56 24.65 9.70
N PRO A 281 19.56 24.04 10.35
CA PRO A 281 19.46 22.59 10.38
C PRO A 281 19.56 22.00 8.97
N ARG A 282 20.33 20.91 8.85
CA ARG A 282 20.56 20.20 7.58
C ARG A 282 19.25 19.93 6.81
N GLU A 283 18.24 19.46 7.54
CA GLU A 283 16.94 19.07 6.99
C GLU A 283 16.17 20.25 6.41
N VAL A 284 16.37 21.46 6.96
CA VAL A 284 15.78 22.70 6.43
C VAL A 284 16.36 23.02 5.06
N ILE A 285 17.69 22.96 4.92
CA ILE A 285 18.36 23.23 3.64
C ILE A 285 17.92 22.22 2.59
N ILE A 286 17.82 20.94 2.96
CA ILE A 286 17.36 19.88 2.07
C ILE A 286 15.89 20.12 1.69
N ALA A 287 15.00 20.48 2.62
CA ALA A 287 13.59 20.73 2.35
C ALA A 287 13.39 21.93 1.41
N VAL A 288 14.17 23.01 1.61
CA VAL A 288 14.17 24.19 0.73
C VAL A 288 14.59 23.80 -0.69
N ALA A 289 15.71 23.08 -0.84
CA ALA A 289 16.20 22.66 -2.14
C ALA A 289 15.20 21.70 -2.83
N ARG A 290 14.68 20.74 -2.10
CA ARG A 290 13.76 19.69 -2.57
C ARG A 290 12.38 20.21 -2.92
N GLY A 291 11.77 20.97 -2.01
CA GLY A 291 10.34 21.29 -2.07
C GLY A 291 9.98 22.12 -3.31
N HIS A 292 10.55 23.29 -3.41
CA HIS A 292 10.18 24.25 -4.44
C HIS A 292 11.04 24.16 -5.70
N GLN A 293 12.34 23.85 -5.55
CA GLN A 293 13.30 23.95 -6.64
C GLN A 293 13.65 22.61 -7.29
N LYS A 294 13.34 21.49 -6.64
CA LYS A 294 13.67 20.13 -7.11
C LYS A 294 15.17 19.90 -7.28
N TYR A 295 16.00 20.55 -6.45
CA TYR A 295 17.44 20.42 -6.48
C TYR A 295 17.93 19.31 -5.54
N PHE A 296 18.99 18.62 -5.96
CA PHE A 296 19.72 17.70 -5.08
C PHE A 296 20.70 18.48 -4.23
N SER A 297 20.71 18.24 -2.93
CA SER A 297 21.75 18.71 -2.01
C SER A 297 23.01 17.86 -2.14
N VAL A 298 24.17 18.43 -1.84
CA VAL A 298 25.47 17.74 -1.87
C VAL A 298 26.06 17.69 -0.48
N GLU A 299 26.68 16.57 -0.13
CA GLU A 299 27.29 16.31 1.17
C GLU A 299 28.72 15.78 1.02
N ASP A 300 29.56 16.03 2.04
CA ASP A 300 30.91 15.47 2.13
C ASP A 300 30.92 14.01 2.63
N ALA A 301 32.11 13.42 2.78
CA ALA A 301 32.26 12.05 3.29
C ALA A 301 31.80 11.89 4.76
N GLN A 302 31.74 12.97 5.53
CA GLN A 302 31.26 13.02 6.91
C GLN A 302 29.76 13.33 7.00
N LYS A 303 29.07 13.38 5.87
CA LYS A 303 27.63 13.69 5.76
C LYS A 303 27.27 15.14 6.10
N ASN A 304 28.23 16.08 6.13
CA ASN A 304 27.94 17.49 6.25
C ASN A 304 27.54 18.05 4.87
N LEU A 305 26.55 18.93 4.83
CA LEU A 305 26.16 19.57 3.57
C LEU A 305 27.27 20.50 3.06
N LEU A 306 27.50 20.44 1.76
CA LEU A 306 28.28 21.45 1.05
C LEU A 306 27.38 22.64 0.69
N PRO A 307 27.91 23.86 0.55
CA PRO A 307 27.15 25.03 0.15
C PRO A 307 26.82 25.03 -1.35
N ASN A 308 26.43 23.86 -1.85
CA ASN A 308 26.19 23.59 -3.27
C ASN A 308 24.91 22.79 -3.45
N TYR A 309 24.30 22.95 -4.62
CA TYR A 309 23.18 22.14 -5.04
C TYR A 309 23.34 21.75 -6.52
N LEU A 310 22.65 20.69 -6.93
CA LEU A 310 22.60 20.22 -8.31
C LEU A 310 21.19 20.39 -8.83
N ALA A 311 21.03 21.24 -9.84
CA ALA A 311 19.74 21.46 -10.49
C ALA A 311 19.69 20.71 -11.81
N ILE A 312 18.57 20.00 -12.02
CA ILE A 312 18.30 19.33 -13.29
C ILE A 312 17.55 20.32 -14.19
N VAL A 313 18.09 20.54 -15.36
CA VAL A 313 17.53 21.47 -16.33
C VAL A 313 17.34 20.79 -17.68
N ASN A 314 16.34 21.22 -18.42
CA ASN A 314 16.00 20.64 -19.72
C ASN A 314 16.88 21.18 -20.87
N THR A 315 17.77 22.12 -20.59
CA THR A 315 18.75 22.66 -21.55
C THR A 315 19.92 23.28 -20.80
N ALA A 316 21.12 23.11 -21.33
CA ALA A 316 22.34 23.76 -20.84
C ALA A 316 22.95 24.73 -21.88
N SER A 317 22.13 25.31 -22.77
CA SER A 317 22.63 26.24 -23.82
C SER A 317 23.28 27.49 -23.26
N ASN A 318 22.90 27.92 -22.04
CA ASN A 318 23.54 29.03 -21.34
C ASN A 318 23.64 28.74 -19.83
N PRO A 319 24.56 27.84 -19.43
CA PRO A 319 24.64 27.37 -18.07
C PRO A 319 24.92 28.47 -17.04
N ALA A 320 25.72 29.48 -17.37
CA ALA A 320 26.02 30.58 -16.47
C ALA A 320 24.80 31.42 -16.09
N ASN A 321 23.91 31.71 -17.04
CA ASN A 321 22.68 32.44 -16.75
C ASN A 321 21.67 31.58 -15.97
N ILE A 322 21.60 30.28 -16.28
CA ILE A 322 20.75 29.33 -15.56
C ILE A 322 21.19 29.24 -14.09
N VAL A 323 22.48 29.04 -13.84
CA VAL A 323 23.05 28.99 -12.47
C VAL A 323 22.79 30.31 -11.74
N LYS A 324 23.08 31.47 -12.34
CA LYS A 324 22.80 32.77 -11.71
C LYS A 324 21.33 32.95 -11.33
N GLY A 325 20.40 32.49 -12.16
CA GLY A 325 18.97 32.50 -11.87
C GLY A 325 18.61 31.60 -10.69
N ASN A 326 19.13 30.39 -10.70
CA ASN A 326 18.89 29.39 -9.66
C ASN A 326 19.51 29.80 -8.32
N ASP A 327 20.75 30.30 -8.30
CA ASP A 327 21.42 30.81 -7.10
C ASP A 327 20.63 31.94 -6.43
N ARG A 328 20.08 32.86 -7.23
CA ARG A 328 19.22 33.94 -6.73
C ARG A 328 17.97 33.41 -6.04
N VAL A 329 17.30 32.43 -6.64
CA VAL A 329 16.09 31.85 -6.07
C VAL A 329 16.44 31.04 -4.81
N MET A 330 17.49 30.22 -4.86
CA MET A 330 17.93 29.42 -3.71
C MET A 330 18.31 30.33 -2.52
N THR A 331 19.06 31.41 -2.77
CA THR A 331 19.42 32.40 -1.73
C THR A 331 18.17 33.06 -1.12
N ALA A 332 17.18 33.43 -1.93
CA ALA A 332 15.94 34.01 -1.43
C ALA A 332 15.20 33.03 -0.50
N ARG A 333 15.05 31.79 -0.92
CA ARG A 333 14.37 30.74 -0.15
C ARG A 333 15.10 30.38 1.15
N LEU A 334 16.42 30.30 1.10
CA LEU A 334 17.23 30.08 2.33
C LEU A 334 17.17 31.29 3.27
N SER A 335 17.07 32.51 2.74
CA SER A 335 16.88 33.71 3.56
C SER A 335 15.52 33.70 4.25
N ASP A 336 14.46 33.29 3.56
CA ASP A 336 13.12 33.12 4.17
C ASP A 336 13.17 32.06 5.27
N ALA A 337 13.78 30.89 4.99
CA ALA A 337 13.93 29.83 5.99
C ALA A 337 14.74 30.26 7.21
N ARG A 338 15.84 31.03 7.00
CA ARG A 338 16.61 31.59 8.13
C ARG A 338 15.79 32.58 8.95
N PHE A 339 15.00 33.42 8.32
CA PHE A 339 14.10 34.32 9.00
C PHE A 339 13.09 33.55 9.87
N PHE A 340 12.45 32.51 9.33
CA PHE A 340 11.51 31.67 10.10
C PHE A 340 12.23 30.99 11.27
N PHE A 341 13.40 30.42 11.05
CA PHE A 341 14.16 29.74 12.09
C PHE A 341 14.52 30.68 13.25
N GLU A 342 14.99 31.89 12.95
CA GLU A 342 15.38 32.87 13.96
C GLU A 342 14.13 33.46 14.71
N GLU A 343 13.03 33.71 14.00
CA GLU A 343 11.79 34.15 14.62
C GLU A 343 11.19 33.06 15.54
N ASP A 344 11.24 31.81 15.10
CA ASP A 344 10.79 30.69 15.90
C ASP A 344 11.60 30.51 17.20
N LYS A 345 12.92 30.69 17.15
CA LYS A 345 13.79 30.64 18.34
C LYS A 345 13.49 31.75 19.36
N LYS A 346 13.06 32.93 18.92
CA LYS A 346 12.69 34.03 19.83
C LYS A 346 11.47 33.69 20.68
N HIS A 347 10.56 32.91 20.17
CA HIS A 347 9.28 32.60 20.79
C HIS A 347 9.25 31.28 21.54
N GLY A 348 9.79 30.22 20.94
CA GLY A 348 10.00 28.93 21.55
C GLY A 348 8.73 28.19 22.02
N PHE A 349 8.95 27.12 22.74
CA PHE A 349 7.91 26.19 23.21
C PHE A 349 6.80 26.83 24.03
N PRO A 350 7.04 27.80 24.92
CA PRO A 350 5.95 28.40 25.74
C PRO A 350 4.83 28.99 24.88
N ARG A 351 5.19 29.75 23.84
CA ARG A 351 4.21 30.35 22.92
C ARG A 351 3.54 29.33 22.03
N TRP A 352 4.30 28.34 21.55
CA TRP A 352 3.75 27.28 20.70
C TRP A 352 2.76 26.41 21.46
N ASN A 353 3.04 26.07 22.74
CA ASN A 353 2.15 25.29 23.58
C ASN A 353 0.80 26.03 23.87
N GLU A 354 0.78 27.34 23.80
CA GLU A 354 -0.47 28.08 23.80
C GLU A 354 -1.15 28.01 22.42
N LYS A 355 -0.39 28.24 21.35
CA LYS A 355 -0.90 28.34 19.98
C LYS A 355 -1.45 27.01 19.44
N ILE A 356 -0.91 25.87 19.83
CA ILE A 356 -1.48 24.56 19.45
C ILE A 356 -2.91 24.35 20.01
N GLY A 357 -3.34 25.12 20.98
CA GLY A 357 -4.74 25.17 21.45
C GLY A 357 -5.72 25.70 20.40
N THR A 358 -5.25 26.49 19.44
CA THR A 358 -6.06 26.99 18.31
C THR A 358 -6.08 26.06 17.12
N ILE A 359 -5.19 25.08 17.08
CA ILE A 359 -5.14 24.07 16.00
C ILE A 359 -6.13 22.96 16.34
N VAL A 360 -7.19 22.85 15.56
CA VAL A 360 -8.22 21.81 15.73
C VAL A 360 -7.68 20.48 15.22
N PHE A 361 -7.57 19.48 16.10
CA PHE A 361 -7.30 18.11 15.69
C PHE A 361 -8.54 17.48 15.03
N HIS A 362 -9.68 17.53 15.72
CA HIS A 362 -10.98 17.18 15.19
C HIS A 362 -12.09 17.83 16.02
N VAL A 363 -13.20 18.23 15.38
CA VAL A 363 -14.28 18.99 16.02
C VAL A 363 -14.82 18.33 17.30
N ARG A 364 -14.88 16.99 17.35
CA ARG A 364 -15.36 16.21 18.50
C ARG A 364 -14.26 15.78 19.46
N LEU A 365 -12.99 15.73 18.99
CA LEU A 365 -11.83 15.26 19.77
C LEU A 365 -10.99 16.41 20.35
N GLY A 366 -11.34 17.64 19.97
CA GLY A 366 -10.70 18.85 20.49
C GLY A 366 -9.51 19.34 19.68
N SER A 367 -8.74 20.22 20.31
CA SER A 367 -7.51 20.82 19.78
C SER A 367 -6.30 19.89 19.89
N VAL A 368 -5.21 20.27 19.22
CA VAL A 368 -3.91 19.59 19.38
C VAL A 368 -3.40 19.70 20.81
N LYS A 369 -3.66 20.81 21.52
CA LYS A 369 -3.30 20.96 22.94
C LYS A 369 -4.01 19.94 23.83
N GLU A 370 -5.31 19.72 23.61
CA GLU A 370 -6.08 18.69 24.34
C GLU A 370 -5.56 17.28 24.02
N LYS A 371 -5.18 17.03 22.77
CA LYS A 371 -4.53 15.78 22.37
C LYS A 371 -3.19 15.58 23.09
N VAL A 372 -2.34 16.60 23.14
CA VAL A 372 -1.06 16.56 23.88
C VAL A 372 -1.29 16.22 25.35
N ALA A 373 -2.27 16.84 26.00
CA ALA A 373 -2.60 16.56 27.41
C ALA A 373 -2.99 15.07 27.63
N ARG A 374 -3.70 14.46 26.67
CA ARG A 374 -4.02 13.02 26.72
C ARG A 374 -2.80 12.16 26.48
N ILE A 375 -1.94 12.53 25.51
CA ILE A 375 -0.67 11.84 25.23
C ILE A 375 0.21 11.83 26.48
N VAL A 376 0.35 12.93 27.21
CA VAL A 376 1.14 13.02 28.46
C VAL A 376 0.62 12.01 29.49
N LYS A 377 -0.70 12.03 29.75
CA LYS A 377 -1.31 11.11 30.73
C LYS A 377 -1.13 9.63 30.30
N LEU A 378 -1.32 9.34 29.03
CA LEU A 378 -1.17 7.99 28.51
C LEU A 378 0.31 7.54 28.50
N SER A 379 1.25 8.44 28.22
CA SER A 379 2.69 8.17 28.34
C SER A 379 3.10 7.80 29.77
N ALA A 380 2.52 8.49 30.77
CA ALA A 380 2.74 8.12 32.17
C ALA A 380 2.25 6.71 32.49
N GLU A 381 1.08 6.34 32.02
CA GLU A 381 0.52 5.00 32.21
C GLU A 381 1.35 3.93 31.50
N ILE A 382 1.76 4.17 30.23
CA ILE A 382 2.62 3.28 29.47
C ILE A 382 3.98 3.09 30.16
N ALA A 383 4.63 4.16 30.60
CA ALA A 383 5.91 4.12 31.31
C ALA A 383 5.82 3.28 32.58
N LYS A 384 4.74 3.45 33.35
CA LYS A 384 4.48 2.63 34.55
C LYS A 384 4.27 1.15 34.22
N LEU A 385 3.45 0.84 33.21
CA LEU A 385 3.17 -0.55 32.82
C LEU A 385 4.39 -1.23 32.21
N ALA A 386 5.20 -0.49 31.46
CA ALA A 386 6.46 -0.96 30.87
C ALA A 386 7.60 -1.10 31.91
N LYS A 387 7.39 -0.57 33.12
CA LYS A 387 8.35 -0.62 34.24
C LYS A 387 9.70 0.00 33.90
N VAL A 388 9.71 1.08 33.11
CA VAL A 388 10.94 1.81 32.80
C VAL A 388 11.44 2.55 34.05
N ASP A 389 12.72 2.94 34.05
CA ASP A 389 13.31 3.70 35.15
C ASP A 389 12.72 5.14 35.25
N GLU A 390 12.93 5.79 36.39
CA GLU A 390 12.35 7.09 36.71
C GLU A 390 12.84 8.19 35.75
N THR A 391 14.09 8.12 35.28
CA THR A 391 14.66 9.09 34.34
C THR A 391 13.98 8.97 32.98
N THR A 392 13.86 7.75 32.47
CA THR A 392 13.15 7.45 31.24
C THR A 392 11.68 7.90 31.29
N ALA A 393 10.97 7.61 32.41
CA ALA A 393 9.60 8.05 32.59
C ALA A 393 9.49 9.57 32.59
N LYS A 394 10.37 10.30 33.32
CA LYS A 394 10.41 11.75 33.36
C LYS A 394 10.66 12.37 31.98
N ASN A 395 11.63 11.83 31.25
CA ASN A 395 11.96 12.29 29.91
C ASN A 395 10.82 12.02 28.91
N ALA A 396 10.11 10.89 29.04
CA ALA A 396 8.95 10.59 28.20
C ALA A 396 7.81 11.60 28.42
N LEU A 397 7.54 11.99 29.67
CA LEU A 397 6.55 13.03 29.98
C LEU A 397 6.96 14.39 29.40
N ALA A 398 8.22 14.79 29.60
CA ALA A 398 8.74 16.03 29.05
C ALA A 398 8.68 16.06 27.52
N ALA A 399 9.01 14.94 26.87
CA ALA A 399 8.89 14.81 25.43
C ALA A 399 7.43 14.85 24.96
N ALA A 400 6.52 14.18 25.67
CA ALA A 400 5.09 14.17 25.36
C ALA A 400 4.47 15.58 25.42
N GLU A 401 4.88 16.41 26.38
CA GLU A 401 4.42 17.81 26.51
C GLU A 401 4.80 18.68 25.31
N LEU A 402 5.92 18.37 24.67
CA LEU A 402 6.51 19.18 23.61
C LEU A 402 6.33 18.58 22.19
N CYS A 403 5.90 17.32 22.08
CA CYS A 403 5.98 16.52 20.85
C CYS A 403 5.18 17.07 19.65
N LYS A 404 4.22 17.97 19.86
CA LYS A 404 3.40 18.59 18.81
C LYS A 404 3.55 20.13 18.78
N SER A 405 4.43 20.69 19.60
CA SER A 405 4.56 22.14 19.75
C SER A 405 5.04 22.82 18.47
N ASP A 406 5.95 22.16 17.74
CA ASP A 406 6.53 22.66 16.49
C ASP A 406 5.51 22.82 15.34
N LEU A 407 4.33 22.19 15.44
CA LEU A 407 3.22 22.43 14.50
C LEU A 407 2.76 23.89 14.49
N ALA A 408 3.05 24.64 15.56
CA ALA A 408 2.72 26.07 15.69
C ALA A 408 3.86 27.00 15.27
N SER A 409 5.04 26.46 14.90
CA SER A 409 6.19 27.21 14.41
C SER A 409 5.95 27.72 12.98
N LEU A 410 6.66 28.78 12.61
CA LEU A 410 6.64 29.31 11.25
C LEU A 410 7.26 28.31 10.26
N MET A 411 8.36 27.68 10.68
CA MET A 411 9.09 26.71 9.85
C MET A 411 8.21 25.52 9.46
N VAL A 412 7.50 24.90 10.40
CA VAL A 412 6.60 23.76 10.10
C VAL A 412 5.35 24.24 9.37
N GLY A 413 4.93 25.49 9.56
CA GLY A 413 3.86 26.10 8.78
C GLY A 413 4.19 26.20 7.29
N GLU A 414 5.44 26.50 6.93
CA GLU A 414 5.93 26.55 5.53
C GLU A 414 6.35 25.18 5.01
N PHE A 415 7.02 24.37 5.85
CA PHE A 415 7.54 23.03 5.53
C PHE A 415 6.92 21.98 6.46
N PRO A 416 5.68 21.53 6.21
CA PRO A 416 4.98 20.57 7.08
C PRO A 416 5.71 19.23 7.25
N GLU A 417 6.52 18.83 6.27
CA GLU A 417 7.33 17.62 6.33
C GLU A 417 8.45 17.67 7.38
N LEU A 418 8.79 18.85 7.89
CA LEU A 418 9.78 19.05 8.94
C LEU A 418 9.22 18.93 10.36
N GLN A 419 7.92 18.58 10.52
CA GLN A 419 7.34 18.34 11.83
C GLN A 419 8.14 17.25 12.58
N GLY A 420 8.34 17.44 13.87
CA GLY A 420 9.20 16.58 14.70
C GLY A 420 10.69 16.90 14.54
N THR A 421 11.20 17.00 13.33
CA THR A 421 12.61 17.37 13.07
C THR A 421 12.90 18.78 13.57
N MET A 422 12.02 19.73 13.31
CA MET A 422 12.15 21.09 13.83
C MET A 422 11.94 21.14 15.33
N GLY A 423 11.00 20.34 15.85
CA GLY A 423 10.81 20.20 17.28
C GLY A 423 12.08 19.74 18.00
N GLN A 424 12.81 18.78 17.42
CA GLN A 424 14.12 18.33 17.92
C GLN A 424 15.15 19.47 17.86
N ALA A 425 15.29 20.14 16.72
CA ALA A 425 16.30 21.21 16.54
C ALA A 425 16.07 22.36 17.55
N TYR A 426 14.82 22.77 17.74
CA TYR A 426 14.47 23.80 18.72
C TYR A 426 14.63 23.33 20.16
N ALA A 427 14.34 22.04 20.47
CA ALA A 427 14.55 21.50 21.81
C ALA A 427 16.04 21.49 22.19
N LEU A 428 16.91 21.08 21.25
CA LEU A 428 18.36 21.13 21.45
C LEU A 428 18.86 22.58 21.61
N ALA A 429 18.36 23.51 20.80
CA ALA A 429 18.72 24.93 20.90
C ALA A 429 18.26 25.56 22.24
N ASP A 430 17.16 25.07 22.81
CA ASP A 430 16.60 25.50 24.11
C ASP A 430 17.26 24.73 25.29
N GLY A 431 18.29 23.91 25.04
CA GLY A 431 19.04 23.20 26.07
C GLY A 431 18.27 22.06 26.74
N LYS A 432 17.24 21.50 26.08
CA LYS A 432 16.53 20.30 26.56
C LYS A 432 17.42 19.06 26.49
N ASP A 433 17.10 18.08 27.33
CA ASP A 433 17.80 16.79 27.31
C ASP A 433 17.80 16.18 25.90
N PRO A 434 18.93 15.68 25.39
CA PRO A 434 19.01 15.05 24.07
C PRO A 434 18.01 13.90 23.86
N ALA A 435 17.68 13.14 24.90
CA ALA A 435 16.69 12.06 24.81
C ALA A 435 15.28 12.63 24.62
N VAL A 436 14.93 13.74 25.29
CA VAL A 436 13.67 14.48 25.08
C VAL A 436 13.61 15.03 23.68
N ALA A 437 14.68 15.67 23.20
CA ALA A 437 14.75 16.23 21.86
C ALA A 437 14.61 15.14 20.77
N SER A 438 15.31 14.02 20.93
CA SER A 438 15.19 12.89 20.01
C SER A 438 13.78 12.31 20.00
N ALA A 439 13.13 12.20 21.15
CA ALA A 439 11.77 11.70 21.26
C ALA A 439 10.75 12.62 20.59
N ILE A 440 10.92 13.94 20.65
CA ILE A 440 10.08 14.89 19.90
C ILE A 440 10.12 14.61 18.40
N ARG A 441 11.26 14.23 17.83
CA ARG A 441 11.35 13.81 16.42
C ARG A 441 10.78 12.41 16.21
N ASP A 442 11.25 11.44 16.99
CA ASP A 442 11.10 10.02 16.68
C ASP A 442 9.74 9.44 17.12
N HIS A 443 8.90 10.20 17.88
CA HIS A 443 7.52 9.76 18.18
C HIS A 443 6.63 9.62 16.94
N TYR A 444 7.02 10.19 15.82
CA TYR A 444 6.34 9.98 14.54
C TYR A 444 6.67 8.64 13.89
N LYS A 445 7.72 7.94 14.35
CA LYS A 445 8.10 6.59 13.86
C LYS A 445 7.22 5.49 14.47
N PRO A 446 6.99 4.41 13.72
CA PRO A 446 7.25 4.26 12.29
C PRO A 446 6.21 5.04 11.48
N VAL A 447 6.63 5.62 10.36
CA VAL A 447 5.73 6.33 9.43
C VAL A 447 5.04 5.35 8.48
N GLY A 448 5.69 4.24 8.17
CA GLY A 448 5.22 3.18 7.28
C GLY A 448 5.44 1.77 7.85
N ALA A 449 5.01 0.76 7.10
CA ALA A 449 5.16 -0.64 7.51
C ALA A 449 6.63 -1.09 7.60
N ASP A 450 7.49 -0.54 6.74
CA ASP A 450 8.91 -0.92 6.63
C ASP A 450 9.86 0.09 7.28
N ASP A 451 9.31 1.16 7.90
CA ASP A 451 10.12 2.18 8.58
C ASP A 451 10.69 1.66 9.90
N ASP A 452 11.83 2.23 10.34
CA ASP A 452 12.44 1.90 11.62
C ASP A 452 11.56 2.32 12.80
N LEU A 453 11.57 1.52 13.86
CA LEU A 453 10.98 1.91 15.15
C LEU A 453 11.86 2.95 15.88
N PRO A 454 11.28 3.74 16.81
CA PRO A 454 12.09 4.48 17.77
C PRO A 454 13.04 3.54 18.51
N LYS A 455 14.32 3.96 18.60
CA LYS A 455 15.37 3.11 19.21
C LYS A 455 15.42 3.21 20.73
N ASP A 456 14.94 4.30 21.30
CA ASP A 456 14.94 4.50 22.75
C ASP A 456 13.52 4.47 23.33
N ASP A 457 13.43 4.10 24.62
CA ASP A 457 12.18 3.95 25.36
C ASP A 457 11.38 5.25 25.44
N VAL A 458 12.05 6.39 25.55
CA VAL A 458 11.40 7.72 25.67
C VAL A 458 10.55 7.99 24.42
N ALA A 459 11.15 7.83 23.24
CA ALA A 459 10.46 8.02 21.99
C ALA A 459 9.38 6.97 21.73
N ALA A 460 9.65 5.70 22.08
CA ALA A 460 8.71 4.60 21.89
C ALA A 460 7.44 4.76 22.75
N ILE A 461 7.57 5.23 23.99
CA ILE A 461 6.44 5.52 24.90
C ILE A 461 5.54 6.61 24.29
N VAL A 462 6.13 7.73 23.85
CA VAL A 462 5.37 8.84 23.29
C VAL A 462 4.73 8.43 21.95
N ALA A 463 5.46 7.68 21.12
CA ALA A 463 4.95 7.15 19.86
C ALA A 463 3.72 6.25 20.07
N LEU A 464 3.81 5.30 21.00
CA LEU A 464 2.69 4.43 21.31
C LEU A 464 1.49 5.20 21.86
N ALA A 465 1.72 6.16 22.78
CA ALA A 465 0.67 7.02 23.33
C ALA A 465 -0.07 7.81 22.25
N ASP A 466 0.64 8.43 21.31
CA ASP A 466 0.03 9.20 20.21
C ASP A 466 -0.82 8.33 19.29
N ARG A 467 -0.34 7.11 18.96
CA ARG A 467 -1.08 6.15 18.10
C ARG A 467 -2.34 5.66 18.79
N ILE A 468 -2.24 5.26 20.06
CA ILE A 468 -3.37 4.74 20.85
C ILE A 468 -4.42 5.84 21.08
N ASP A 469 -4.02 7.08 21.43
CA ASP A 469 -4.94 8.22 21.53
C ASP A 469 -5.72 8.45 20.23
N THR A 470 -5.01 8.46 19.09
CA THR A 470 -5.63 8.68 17.77
C THR A 470 -6.62 7.58 17.41
N LEU A 471 -6.24 6.32 17.58
CA LEU A 471 -7.12 5.18 17.31
C LEU A 471 -8.38 5.25 18.19
N THR A 472 -8.19 5.37 19.49
CA THR A 472 -9.29 5.38 20.46
C THR A 472 -10.27 6.51 20.18
N GLY A 473 -9.78 7.73 20.04
CA GLY A 473 -10.65 8.89 19.79
C GLY A 473 -11.41 8.78 18.48
N CYS A 474 -10.74 8.44 17.38
CA CYS A 474 -11.39 8.35 16.08
C CYS A 474 -12.45 7.24 16.03
N PHE A 475 -12.17 6.06 16.57
CA PHE A 475 -13.16 4.98 16.60
C PHE A 475 -14.36 5.31 17.50
N ALA A 476 -14.11 5.89 18.67
CA ALA A 476 -15.18 6.30 19.59
C ALA A 476 -16.18 7.29 18.98
N VAL A 477 -15.74 8.13 18.03
CA VAL A 477 -16.61 9.10 17.31
C VAL A 477 -17.00 8.65 15.90
N GLY A 478 -16.88 7.36 15.59
CA GLY A 478 -17.38 6.77 14.34
C GLY A 478 -16.54 7.03 13.09
N LEU A 479 -15.26 7.42 13.24
CA LEU A 479 -14.35 7.71 12.12
C LEU A 479 -13.55 6.49 11.65
N ALA A 480 -14.06 5.28 11.81
CA ALA A 480 -13.42 4.08 11.31
C ALA A 480 -13.21 4.15 9.78
N PRO A 481 -12.05 3.69 9.25
CA PRO A 481 -11.77 3.74 7.81
C PRO A 481 -12.76 2.90 7.01
N THR A 482 -13.23 3.44 5.88
CA THR A 482 -14.14 2.75 4.96
C THR A 482 -13.52 2.68 3.55
N GLY A 483 -13.48 1.49 2.94
CA GLY A 483 -12.90 1.30 1.61
C GLY A 483 -11.49 1.88 1.50
N SER A 484 -11.23 2.77 0.53
CA SER A 484 -9.96 3.48 0.37
C SER A 484 -9.80 4.73 1.24
N ALA A 485 -10.88 5.24 1.86
CA ALA A 485 -10.84 6.46 2.65
C ALA A 485 -10.28 6.21 4.06
N ASP A 486 -9.21 6.92 4.41
CA ASP A 486 -8.55 6.88 5.71
C ASP A 486 -7.87 8.24 6.01
N PRO A 487 -8.66 9.32 6.21
CA PRO A 487 -8.13 10.67 6.34
C PRO A 487 -7.24 10.87 7.58
N TYR A 488 -7.41 10.05 8.63
CA TYR A 488 -6.62 10.08 9.86
C TYR A 488 -5.51 9.03 9.89
N ALA A 489 -5.26 8.35 8.77
CA ALA A 489 -4.25 7.31 8.65
C ALA A 489 -4.35 6.21 9.73
N LEU A 490 -5.58 5.81 10.11
CA LEU A 490 -5.82 4.87 11.20
C LEU A 490 -5.24 3.49 10.91
N ARG A 491 -5.18 3.08 9.63
CA ARG A 491 -4.50 1.83 9.24
C ARG A 491 -3.02 1.87 9.59
N ARG A 492 -2.33 2.97 9.22
CA ARG A 492 -0.91 3.18 9.54
C ARG A 492 -0.68 3.31 11.04
N ASN A 493 -1.52 4.07 11.75
CA ASN A 493 -1.44 4.21 13.20
C ASN A 493 -1.61 2.87 13.91
N CYS A 494 -2.53 2.01 13.45
CA CYS A 494 -2.74 0.69 14.02
C CYS A 494 -1.53 -0.24 13.78
N ILE A 495 -1.00 -0.28 12.56
CA ILE A 495 0.20 -1.06 12.22
C ILE A 495 1.39 -0.57 13.07
N ALA A 496 1.58 0.75 13.21
CA ALA A 496 2.64 1.32 14.02
C ALA A 496 2.52 0.93 15.51
N ALA A 497 1.30 1.01 16.08
CA ALA A 497 1.07 0.57 17.46
C ALA A 497 1.33 -0.92 17.65
N LEU A 498 0.89 -1.78 16.73
CA LEU A 498 1.13 -3.21 16.78
C LEU A 498 2.62 -3.55 16.63
N ARG A 499 3.35 -2.85 15.74
CA ARG A 499 4.79 -3.02 15.61
C ARG A 499 5.54 -2.60 16.89
N LEU A 500 5.18 -1.47 17.48
CA LEU A 500 5.75 -1.06 18.77
C LEU A 500 5.52 -2.10 19.85
N LEU A 501 4.29 -2.63 19.96
CA LEU A 501 3.93 -3.66 20.96
C LEU A 501 4.57 -5.02 20.68
N SER A 502 4.90 -5.33 19.42
CA SER A 502 5.47 -6.63 19.05
C SER A 502 6.99 -6.66 18.98
N GLU A 503 7.63 -5.52 18.74
CA GLU A 503 9.06 -5.46 18.42
C GLU A 503 9.88 -4.69 19.48
N HIS A 504 9.22 -3.84 20.32
CA HIS A 504 9.93 -3.08 21.36
C HIS A 504 10.09 -3.90 22.64
N PRO A 505 11.33 -4.10 23.17
CA PRO A 505 11.60 -5.03 24.26
C PRO A 505 10.80 -4.77 25.54
N HIS A 506 10.62 -3.51 25.93
CA HIS A 506 9.92 -3.14 27.15
C HIS A 506 8.39 -3.18 27.05
N PHE A 507 7.82 -3.47 25.86
CA PHE A 507 6.37 -3.48 25.64
C PHE A 507 5.74 -4.86 25.58
N GLU A 508 6.52 -5.93 25.75
CA GLU A 508 6.03 -7.32 25.71
C GLU A 508 4.90 -7.62 26.70
N SER A 509 4.91 -6.94 27.85
CA SER A 509 3.90 -7.15 28.91
C SER A 509 2.66 -6.29 28.73
N LEU A 510 2.68 -5.29 27.83
CA LEU A 510 1.57 -4.40 27.60
C LEU A 510 0.43 -5.13 26.89
N ARG A 511 -0.81 -4.86 27.33
CA ARG A 511 -2.01 -5.43 26.73
C ARG A 511 -2.70 -4.39 25.87
N PHE A 512 -3.01 -4.74 24.63
CA PHE A 512 -3.59 -3.83 23.66
C PHE A 512 -4.92 -3.23 24.13
N SER A 513 -5.83 -4.04 24.65
CA SER A 513 -7.13 -3.58 25.13
C SER A 513 -7.04 -2.65 26.34
N ASP A 514 -6.07 -2.89 27.25
CA ASP A 514 -5.89 -2.05 28.43
C ASP A 514 -5.41 -0.64 28.03
N LEU A 515 -4.55 -0.54 27.02
CA LEU A 515 -4.11 0.75 26.47
C LEU A 515 -5.27 1.53 25.84
N ILE A 516 -6.14 0.85 25.08
CA ILE A 516 -7.33 1.49 24.50
C ILE A 516 -8.27 2.00 25.60
N ARG A 517 -8.53 1.19 26.64
CA ARG A 517 -9.34 1.61 27.81
C ARG A 517 -8.72 2.77 28.56
N ALA A 518 -7.39 2.74 28.78
CA ALA A 518 -6.68 3.83 29.41
C ALA A 518 -6.81 5.11 28.62
N ALA A 519 -6.67 5.06 27.29
CA ALA A 519 -6.84 6.20 26.42
C ALA A 519 -8.30 6.70 26.40
N TYR A 520 -9.29 5.80 26.32
CA TYR A 520 -10.70 6.19 26.30
C TYR A 520 -11.09 7.03 27.54
N LYS A 521 -10.58 6.67 28.71
CA LYS A 521 -10.79 7.39 29.99
C LYS A 521 -10.17 8.79 30.02
N GLN A 522 -9.23 9.11 29.14
CA GLN A 522 -8.60 10.42 29.09
C GLN A 522 -9.41 11.47 28.30
N PHE A 523 -10.42 11.03 27.55
CA PHE A 523 -11.25 11.95 26.77
C PHE A 523 -12.30 12.62 27.62
N GLU A 524 -12.31 13.96 27.62
CA GLU A 524 -13.39 14.79 28.14
C GLU A 524 -14.39 15.02 26.99
N TRP A 525 -15.38 14.15 26.88
CA TRP A 525 -16.34 14.15 25.77
C TRP A 525 -17.25 15.37 25.82
N LYS A 526 -17.01 16.37 24.96
CA LYS A 526 -17.88 17.57 24.80
C LYS A 526 -19.29 17.21 24.30
N LYS A 527 -19.41 16.13 23.55
CA LYS A 527 -20.65 15.44 23.17
C LYS A 527 -20.43 13.95 23.42
N PRO A 528 -21.44 13.19 23.80
CA PRO A 528 -21.30 11.75 23.98
C PRO A 528 -20.59 11.10 22.79
N ALA A 529 -19.68 10.18 23.07
CA ALA A 529 -19.08 9.36 22.04
C ALA A 529 -20.15 8.51 21.36
N ASP A 530 -19.93 8.09 20.11
CA ASP A 530 -20.87 7.21 19.39
C ASP A 530 -20.78 5.77 19.93
N LEU A 531 -19.62 5.41 20.47
CA LEU A 531 -19.34 4.11 21.10
C LEU A 531 -18.89 4.32 22.54
N ASP A 532 -19.37 3.49 23.44
CA ASP A 532 -18.82 3.38 24.80
C ASP A 532 -17.44 2.73 24.81
N ASP A 533 -16.83 2.62 26.00
CA ASP A 533 -15.50 2.00 26.20
C ASP A 533 -15.44 0.58 25.61
N THR A 534 -16.39 -0.28 25.97
CA THR A 534 -16.42 -1.68 25.55
C THR A 534 -16.60 -1.83 24.04
N ALA A 535 -17.54 -1.10 23.46
CA ALA A 535 -17.78 -1.13 22.01
C ALA A 535 -16.59 -0.55 21.23
N THR A 536 -15.92 0.46 21.78
CA THR A 536 -14.70 1.05 21.19
C THR A 536 -13.57 0.02 21.18
N VAL A 537 -13.31 -0.64 22.32
CA VAL A 537 -12.31 -1.72 22.42
C VAL A 537 -12.63 -2.84 21.42
N THR A 538 -13.87 -3.30 21.36
CA THR A 538 -14.27 -4.39 20.44
C THR A 538 -13.99 -4.02 18.98
N LYS A 539 -14.44 -2.85 18.52
CA LYS A 539 -14.24 -2.42 17.13
C LYS A 539 -12.78 -2.20 16.76
N ILE A 540 -11.99 -1.62 17.68
CA ILE A 540 -10.54 -1.46 17.45
C ILE A 540 -9.86 -2.83 17.42
N SER A 541 -10.27 -3.77 18.30
CA SER A 541 -9.72 -5.12 18.32
C SER A 541 -10.00 -5.90 17.04
N GLU A 542 -11.21 -5.85 16.51
CA GLU A 542 -11.55 -6.43 15.20
C GLU A 542 -10.67 -5.82 14.09
N PHE A 543 -10.57 -4.50 14.07
CA PHE A 543 -9.76 -3.77 13.10
C PHE A 543 -8.27 -4.08 13.22
N ALA A 544 -7.74 -4.20 14.43
CA ALA A 544 -6.33 -4.48 14.70
C ALA A 544 -5.96 -5.93 14.43
N THR A 545 -6.86 -6.89 14.67
CA THR A 545 -6.65 -8.31 14.41
C THR A 545 -6.29 -8.58 12.95
N GLU A 546 -6.98 -7.96 12.00
CA GLU A 546 -6.67 -8.09 10.57
C GLU A 546 -5.28 -7.51 10.22
N ARG A 547 -4.82 -6.46 10.92
CA ARG A 547 -3.50 -5.87 10.71
C ARG A 547 -2.40 -6.71 11.33
N LEU A 548 -2.65 -7.26 12.53
CA LEU A 548 -1.73 -8.21 13.15
C LEU A 548 -1.58 -9.48 12.29
N ARG A 549 -2.67 -9.98 11.74
CA ARG A 549 -2.66 -11.08 10.77
C ARG A 549 -1.74 -10.78 9.58
N GLY A 550 -1.88 -9.58 8.99
CA GLY A 550 -1.02 -9.15 7.90
C GLY A 550 0.46 -9.04 8.31
N LEU A 551 0.75 -8.47 9.49
CA LEU A 551 2.12 -8.37 10.01
C LEU A 551 2.76 -9.75 10.23
N ILE A 552 2.03 -10.69 10.81
CA ILE A 552 2.50 -12.07 11.00
C ILE A 552 2.72 -12.72 9.62
N GLY A 553 1.73 -12.64 8.72
CA GLY A 553 1.78 -13.26 7.40
C GLY A 553 2.94 -12.77 6.53
N ASN A 554 3.32 -11.50 6.64
CA ASN A 554 4.48 -10.95 5.92
C ASN A 554 5.82 -11.51 6.43
N LYS A 555 5.90 -11.87 7.72
CA LYS A 555 7.11 -12.45 8.33
C LYS A 555 7.15 -13.98 8.27
N THR A 556 6.00 -14.62 8.03
CA THR A 556 5.83 -16.07 7.99
C THR A 556 5.03 -16.49 6.76
N SER A 557 3.88 -17.15 6.94
CA SER A 557 2.92 -17.45 5.89
C SER A 557 1.50 -17.09 6.34
N THR A 558 0.59 -16.92 5.38
CA THR A 558 -0.82 -16.65 5.66
C THR A 558 -1.46 -17.75 6.52
N ALA A 559 -1.13 -19.01 6.25
CA ALA A 559 -1.62 -20.16 7.01
C ALA A 559 -1.17 -20.12 8.48
N VAL A 560 0.10 -19.78 8.72
CA VAL A 560 0.65 -19.62 10.08
C VAL A 560 -0.01 -18.45 10.80
N ALA A 561 -0.21 -17.31 10.11
CA ALA A 561 -0.92 -16.17 10.68
C ALA A 561 -2.35 -16.55 11.08
N ASP A 562 -3.07 -17.25 10.21
CA ASP A 562 -4.43 -17.73 10.48
C ASP A 562 -4.50 -18.68 11.66
N ALA A 563 -3.54 -19.60 11.75
CA ALA A 563 -3.47 -20.57 12.85
C ALA A 563 -3.21 -19.89 14.19
N VAL A 564 -2.28 -18.94 14.25
CA VAL A 564 -1.94 -18.23 15.49
C VAL A 564 -3.06 -17.29 15.94
N ILE A 565 -3.66 -16.53 15.02
CA ILE A 565 -4.75 -15.60 15.35
C ILE A 565 -6.00 -16.35 15.81
N ALA A 566 -6.35 -17.47 15.16
CA ALA A 566 -7.52 -18.26 15.55
C ALA A 566 -7.29 -19.14 16.76
N GLY A 567 -6.05 -19.42 17.11
CA GLY A 567 -5.67 -20.26 18.24
C GLY A 567 -5.81 -19.58 19.60
N SER A 568 -5.77 -18.24 19.66
CA SER A 568 -5.71 -17.54 20.93
C SER A 568 -6.46 -16.23 20.91
N ASP A 569 -7.49 -16.12 21.74
CA ASP A 569 -8.19 -14.85 22.00
C ASP A 569 -7.22 -13.76 22.53
N SER A 570 -6.00 -14.15 22.95
CA SER A 570 -4.96 -13.27 23.47
C SER A 570 -3.91 -12.84 22.42
N ALA A 571 -4.02 -13.28 21.16
CA ALA A 571 -3.02 -12.93 20.14
C ALA A 571 -2.85 -11.41 19.98
N LEU A 572 -3.96 -10.69 19.92
CA LEU A 572 -3.96 -9.23 19.84
C LEU A 572 -3.59 -8.57 21.17
N GLU A 573 -3.91 -9.18 22.31
CA GLU A 573 -3.58 -8.64 23.62
C GLU A 573 -2.08 -8.57 23.87
N GLN A 574 -1.33 -9.51 23.30
CA GLN A 574 0.12 -9.61 23.43
C GLN A 574 0.78 -9.86 22.06
N PRO A 575 0.87 -8.82 21.20
CA PRO A 575 1.38 -8.98 19.83
C PRO A 575 2.78 -9.58 19.75
N ALA A 576 3.69 -9.23 20.68
CA ALA A 576 5.04 -9.81 20.75
C ALA A 576 5.01 -11.33 20.91
N PHE A 577 4.15 -11.82 21.79
CA PHE A 577 4.00 -13.25 22.02
C PHE A 577 3.35 -13.97 20.83
N ALA A 578 2.38 -13.33 20.17
CA ALA A 578 1.80 -13.86 18.94
C ALA A 578 2.84 -13.98 17.82
N MET A 579 3.71 -12.98 17.65
CA MET A 579 4.81 -13.01 16.68
C MET A 579 5.82 -14.13 16.99
N MET A 580 6.16 -14.33 18.27
CA MET A 580 7.04 -15.41 18.70
C MET A 580 6.43 -16.80 18.43
N LYS A 581 5.13 -17.00 18.72
CA LYS A 581 4.41 -18.24 18.38
C LYS A 581 4.44 -18.50 16.88
N ALA A 582 4.19 -17.47 16.08
CA ALA A 582 4.19 -17.59 14.63
C ALA A 582 5.58 -17.96 14.09
N ALA A 583 6.64 -17.34 14.59
CA ALA A 583 8.01 -17.64 14.19
C ALA A 583 8.41 -19.09 14.54
N SER A 584 8.03 -19.58 15.72
CA SER A 584 8.29 -20.97 16.12
C SER A 584 7.48 -21.96 15.28
N LEU A 585 6.21 -21.67 15.02
CA LEU A 585 5.34 -22.51 14.17
C LEU A 585 5.83 -22.56 12.71
N GLN A 586 6.32 -21.45 12.17
CA GLN A 586 6.86 -21.39 10.81
C GLN A 586 8.07 -22.31 10.60
N LYS A 587 8.88 -22.54 11.65
CA LYS A 587 10.04 -23.45 11.57
C LYS A 587 9.63 -24.91 11.34
N VAL A 588 8.44 -25.30 11.78
CA VAL A 588 7.97 -26.69 11.74
C VAL A 588 6.84 -26.93 10.73
N VAL A 589 6.31 -25.90 10.10
CA VAL A 589 5.16 -26.03 9.18
C VAL A 589 5.38 -26.98 8.01
N GLY A 590 6.63 -27.20 7.61
CA GLY A 590 7.02 -28.15 6.54
C GLY A 590 7.30 -29.57 7.02
N GLU A 591 7.23 -29.84 8.32
CA GLU A 591 7.52 -31.15 8.87
C GLU A 591 6.36 -32.15 8.62
N PRO A 592 6.66 -33.43 8.39
CA PRO A 592 5.63 -34.43 8.05
C PRO A 592 4.53 -34.60 9.11
N TRP A 593 4.84 -34.37 10.40
CA TRP A 593 3.89 -34.51 11.50
C TRP A 593 2.79 -33.43 11.49
N ILE A 594 3.00 -32.32 10.80
CA ILE A 594 2.02 -31.21 10.71
C ILE A 594 0.75 -31.68 10.01
N GLU A 595 0.81 -32.57 9.04
CA GLU A 595 -0.39 -33.16 8.40
C GLU A 595 -1.24 -33.92 9.45
N THR A 596 -0.59 -34.72 10.30
CA THR A 596 -1.26 -35.41 11.41
C THR A 596 -1.85 -34.40 12.41
N ALA A 597 -1.06 -33.40 12.79
CA ALA A 597 -1.51 -32.34 13.69
C ALA A 597 -2.72 -31.57 13.12
N ARG A 598 -2.75 -31.31 11.82
CA ARG A 598 -3.89 -30.70 11.12
C ARG A 598 -5.15 -31.57 11.17
N ALA A 599 -5.00 -32.86 10.89
CA ALA A 599 -6.11 -33.80 10.93
C ALA A 599 -6.69 -33.93 12.36
N VAL A 600 -5.80 -34.09 13.36
CA VAL A 600 -6.17 -34.12 14.79
C VAL A 600 -6.82 -32.81 15.22
N GLY A 601 -6.24 -31.68 14.82
CA GLY A 601 -6.80 -30.35 15.09
C GLY A 601 -8.22 -30.18 14.57
N LYS A 602 -8.50 -30.62 13.35
CA LYS A 602 -9.86 -30.62 12.79
C LYS A 602 -10.83 -31.48 13.61
N ARG A 603 -10.41 -32.70 14.02
CA ARG A 603 -11.23 -33.59 14.85
C ARG A 603 -11.48 -32.97 16.24
N LEU A 604 -10.45 -32.44 16.89
CA LEU A 604 -10.58 -31.72 18.17
C LEU A 604 -11.52 -30.52 18.08
N ARG A 605 -11.41 -29.69 17.03
CA ARG A 605 -12.33 -28.58 16.79
C ARG A 605 -13.76 -29.02 16.53
N GLY A 606 -13.96 -30.18 15.87
CA GLY A 606 -15.26 -30.78 15.64
C GLY A 606 -15.96 -31.20 16.94
N VAL A 607 -15.20 -31.69 17.90
CA VAL A 607 -15.71 -32.09 19.23
C VAL A 607 -16.05 -30.87 20.10
N SER A 608 -15.30 -29.78 19.97
CA SER A 608 -15.36 -28.59 20.86
C SER A 608 -16.36 -27.53 20.43
N LYS A 609 -17.32 -27.82 19.50
CA LYS A 609 -18.19 -26.81 18.87
C LYS A 609 -18.93 -25.89 19.86
N ASP A 610 -19.27 -26.37 21.07
CA ASP A 610 -20.08 -25.63 22.04
C ASP A 610 -19.45 -25.51 23.44
N ALA A 611 -18.24 -26.04 23.66
CA ALA A 611 -17.59 -26.00 24.96
C ALA A 611 -16.23 -25.28 24.90
N LYS A 612 -16.06 -24.24 25.73
CA LYS A 612 -14.76 -23.64 26.07
C LYS A 612 -14.43 -23.98 27.51
N PRO A 613 -13.98 -25.21 27.84
CA PRO A 613 -13.61 -25.55 29.19
C PRO A 613 -12.33 -24.81 29.55
N GLU A 614 -12.37 -23.89 30.52
CA GLU A 614 -11.23 -23.14 30.97
C GLU A 614 -10.28 -24.01 31.84
N ASN A 615 -10.84 -24.96 32.57
CA ASN A 615 -10.13 -25.88 33.44
C ASN A 615 -10.74 -27.29 33.40
N HIS A 616 -9.92 -28.32 33.64
CA HIS A 616 -10.33 -29.69 33.76
C HIS A 616 -9.77 -30.33 35.05
N ASP A 617 -10.61 -31.06 35.77
CA ASP A 617 -10.21 -31.77 37.00
C ASP A 617 -9.86 -33.23 36.69
N PHE A 618 -8.59 -33.48 36.36
CA PHE A 618 -8.08 -34.80 36.01
C PHE A 618 -8.29 -35.86 37.10
N ALA A 619 -8.50 -35.47 38.37
CA ALA A 619 -8.73 -36.40 39.46
C ALA A 619 -10.09 -37.13 39.37
N LYS A 620 -11.01 -36.63 38.56
CA LYS A 620 -12.34 -37.21 38.32
C LYS A 620 -12.44 -38.09 37.08
N ASP A 621 -11.32 -38.28 36.36
CA ASP A 621 -11.32 -39.07 35.14
C ASP A 621 -11.35 -40.56 35.36
N ASP A 622 -12.08 -41.28 34.49
CA ASP A 622 -12.21 -42.74 34.57
C ASP A 622 -10.91 -43.41 34.00
N ALA A 623 -10.47 -44.45 34.69
CA ALA A 623 -9.32 -45.28 34.30
C ALA A 623 -9.46 -45.87 32.86
N LYS A 624 -10.67 -46.08 32.36
CA LYS A 624 -10.93 -46.57 30.98
C LYS A 624 -10.59 -45.59 29.88
N ASN A 625 -10.52 -44.28 30.19
CA ASN A 625 -10.05 -43.24 29.27
C ASN A 625 -8.58 -42.87 29.53
N SER A 626 -7.84 -43.67 30.28
CA SER A 626 -6.50 -43.35 30.81
C SER A 626 -5.50 -42.87 29.72
N ARG A 627 -5.58 -43.44 28.51
CA ARG A 627 -4.70 -43.05 27.39
C ARG A 627 -4.97 -41.63 26.93
N ILE A 628 -6.23 -41.26 26.72
CA ILE A 628 -6.64 -39.89 26.33
C ILE A 628 -6.37 -38.91 27.47
N VAL A 629 -6.64 -39.31 28.73
CA VAL A 629 -6.34 -38.52 29.94
C VAL A 629 -4.87 -38.15 30.00
N SER A 630 -3.98 -39.13 29.82
CA SER A 630 -2.53 -38.91 29.83
C SER A 630 -2.06 -37.95 28.75
N LEU A 631 -2.60 -38.08 27.51
CA LEU A 631 -2.24 -37.23 26.40
C LEU A 631 -2.71 -35.77 26.59
N VAL A 632 -3.96 -35.61 27.02
CA VAL A 632 -4.52 -34.26 27.28
C VAL A 632 -3.83 -33.60 28.47
N HIS A 633 -3.50 -34.37 29.52
CA HIS A 633 -2.72 -33.87 30.65
C HIS A 633 -1.30 -33.43 30.25
N THR A 634 -0.63 -34.20 29.39
CA THR A 634 0.69 -33.82 28.82
C THR A 634 0.60 -32.52 28.01
N LEU A 635 -0.44 -32.42 27.19
CA LEU A 635 -0.67 -31.20 26.39
C LEU A 635 -0.98 -30.00 27.29
N ASP A 636 -1.82 -30.17 28.33
CA ASP A 636 -2.10 -29.11 29.29
C ASP A 636 -0.85 -28.64 30.02
N ALA A 637 -0.05 -29.58 30.54
CA ALA A 637 1.20 -29.27 31.25
C ALA A 637 2.18 -28.48 30.37
N SER A 638 2.31 -28.85 29.09
CA SER A 638 3.21 -28.18 28.16
C SER A 638 2.69 -26.83 27.64
N THR A 639 1.38 -26.58 27.68
CA THR A 639 0.77 -25.38 27.10
C THR A 639 0.22 -24.39 28.13
N ARG A 640 0.10 -24.78 29.42
CA ARG A 640 -0.49 -23.94 30.48
C ARG A 640 0.25 -22.63 30.68
N ASP A 641 1.57 -22.65 30.63
CA ASP A 641 2.43 -21.48 30.66
C ASP A 641 3.50 -21.55 29.55
N LEU A 642 3.12 -21.16 28.35
CA LEU A 642 3.98 -21.16 27.19
C LEU A 642 5.19 -20.22 27.32
N ARG A 643 5.14 -19.23 28.23
CA ARG A 643 6.28 -18.33 28.46
C ARG A 643 7.41 -19.03 29.22
N THR A 644 7.03 -19.85 30.20
CA THR A 644 7.99 -20.62 30.99
C THR A 644 8.43 -21.88 30.24
N THR A 645 7.48 -22.62 29.66
CA THR A 645 7.77 -23.87 28.93
C THR A 645 8.51 -23.62 27.62
N GLY A 646 8.22 -22.50 26.96
CA GLY A 646 8.69 -22.20 25.63
C GLY A 646 7.80 -22.79 24.51
N VAL A 647 7.55 -22.02 23.46
CA VAL A 647 6.69 -22.45 22.37
C VAL A 647 7.24 -23.66 21.61
N GLU A 648 8.55 -23.74 21.41
CA GLU A 648 9.21 -24.86 20.73
C GLU A 648 9.04 -26.19 21.51
N ALA A 649 9.19 -26.16 22.83
CA ALA A 649 8.95 -27.33 23.65
C ALA A 649 7.48 -27.79 23.65
N ALA A 650 6.55 -26.83 23.64
CA ALA A 650 5.12 -27.12 23.49
C ALA A 650 4.78 -27.72 22.12
N LEU A 651 5.42 -27.26 21.05
CA LEU A 651 5.27 -27.84 19.70
C LEU A 651 5.76 -29.28 19.64
N LEU A 652 6.93 -29.59 20.21
CA LEU A 652 7.46 -30.96 20.32
C LEU A 652 6.55 -31.86 21.16
N SER A 653 5.98 -31.34 22.25
CA SER A 653 5.00 -32.06 23.06
C SER A 653 3.74 -32.36 22.26
N PHE A 654 3.24 -31.38 21.50
CA PHE A 654 2.04 -31.55 20.67
C PHE A 654 2.29 -32.51 19.48
N GLU A 655 3.47 -32.57 18.92
CA GLU A 655 3.84 -33.56 17.90
C GLU A 655 3.55 -34.97 18.37
N ASN A 656 4.05 -35.31 19.57
CA ASN A 656 3.85 -36.65 20.17
C ASN A 656 2.38 -36.89 20.49
N VAL A 657 1.69 -35.91 21.10
CA VAL A 657 0.26 -35.99 21.40
C VAL A 657 -0.59 -36.15 20.15
N ALA A 658 -0.28 -35.42 19.06
CA ALA A 658 -1.00 -35.51 17.82
C ALA A 658 -0.85 -36.88 17.14
N LYS A 659 0.34 -37.47 17.15
CA LYS A 659 0.58 -38.82 16.60
C LYS A 659 -0.26 -39.86 17.37
N GLU A 660 -0.24 -39.84 18.68
CA GLU A 660 -1.00 -40.79 19.51
C GLU A 660 -2.51 -40.55 19.43
N LEU A 661 -2.98 -39.31 19.48
CA LEU A 661 -4.42 -38.98 19.26
C LEU A 661 -4.90 -39.39 17.87
N GLY A 662 -4.05 -39.23 16.85
CA GLY A 662 -4.36 -39.67 15.48
C GLY A 662 -4.66 -41.18 15.48
N THR A 663 -3.82 -41.99 16.07
CA THR A 663 -4.00 -43.44 16.22
C THR A 663 -5.29 -43.76 16.96
N ILE A 664 -5.55 -43.09 18.07
CA ILE A 664 -6.80 -43.30 18.85
C ILE A 664 -8.03 -42.96 18.04
N PHE A 665 -7.99 -41.87 17.30
CA PHE A 665 -9.11 -41.46 16.43
C PHE A 665 -9.39 -42.43 15.26
N ASP A 666 -8.39 -43.20 14.83
CA ASP A 666 -8.52 -44.19 13.78
C ASP A 666 -8.95 -45.56 14.33
N GLU A 667 -8.55 -45.88 15.57
CA GLU A 667 -8.87 -47.16 16.25
C GLU A 667 -10.22 -47.10 16.98
N THR A 668 -10.72 -45.92 17.39
CA THR A 668 -11.84 -45.80 18.33
C THR A 668 -12.96 -44.88 17.74
N LEU A 669 -14.18 -45.34 17.77
CA LEU A 669 -15.35 -44.48 17.50
C LEU A 669 -15.53 -43.49 18.68
N ILE A 670 -15.04 -42.27 18.52
CA ILE A 670 -15.01 -41.26 19.59
C ILE A 670 -16.39 -40.89 20.09
N ASN A 671 -17.37 -40.72 19.18
CA ASN A 671 -18.73 -40.35 19.50
C ASN A 671 -19.66 -41.56 19.31
N ASP A 672 -19.47 -42.60 20.12
CA ASP A 672 -20.33 -43.77 20.16
C ASP A 672 -21.52 -43.52 21.12
N PRO A 673 -22.77 -43.42 20.63
CA PRO A 673 -23.93 -43.16 21.47
C PRO A 673 -24.24 -44.30 22.46
N ASN A 674 -23.69 -45.53 22.25
CA ASN A 674 -23.87 -46.68 23.08
C ASN A 674 -22.79 -46.84 24.16
N ASP A 675 -21.72 -46.08 24.10
CA ASP A 675 -20.64 -46.09 25.11
C ASP A 675 -20.94 -45.08 26.24
N PRO A 676 -21.14 -45.48 27.46
CA PRO A 676 -21.46 -44.60 28.58
C PRO A 676 -20.32 -43.64 28.93
N LEU A 677 -19.10 -43.87 28.43
CA LEU A 677 -17.93 -42.99 28.60
C LEU A 677 -17.84 -41.90 27.54
N THR A 678 -18.65 -41.91 26.49
CA THR A 678 -18.62 -40.92 25.42
C THR A 678 -18.75 -39.49 25.95
N PRO A 679 -19.66 -39.09 26.83
CA PRO A 679 -19.77 -37.72 27.31
C PRO A 679 -18.47 -37.20 27.94
N LYS A 680 -17.83 -38.03 28.82
CA LYS A 680 -16.58 -37.69 29.47
C LYS A 680 -15.40 -37.62 28.49
N ARG A 681 -15.39 -38.49 27.47
CA ARG A 681 -14.38 -38.50 26.42
C ARG A 681 -14.48 -37.22 25.57
N LEU A 682 -15.68 -36.80 25.23
CA LEU A 682 -15.92 -35.56 24.48
C LEU A 682 -15.54 -34.30 25.26
N GLU A 683 -15.86 -34.27 26.57
CA GLU A 683 -15.43 -33.20 27.49
C GLU A 683 -13.89 -33.10 27.55
N LEU A 684 -13.22 -34.22 27.73
CA LEU A 684 -11.75 -34.29 27.83
C LEU A 684 -11.08 -33.85 26.52
N LEU A 685 -11.57 -34.30 25.36
CA LEU A 685 -11.07 -33.92 24.06
C LEU A 685 -11.37 -32.43 23.76
N SER A 686 -12.52 -31.92 24.22
CA SER A 686 -12.84 -30.48 24.11
C SER A 686 -11.84 -29.63 24.93
N TYR A 687 -11.45 -30.10 26.13
CA TYR A 687 -10.39 -29.48 26.90
C TYR A 687 -9.03 -29.57 26.17
N GLY A 688 -8.70 -30.73 25.61
CA GLY A 688 -7.51 -30.91 24.76
C GLY A 688 -7.48 -29.94 23.57
N ALA A 689 -8.63 -29.67 22.95
CA ALA A 689 -8.73 -28.64 21.92
C ALA A 689 -8.35 -27.24 22.47
N SER A 690 -8.82 -26.87 23.65
CA SER A 690 -8.47 -25.59 24.27
C SER A 690 -6.97 -25.48 24.56
N CYS A 691 -6.35 -26.59 25.00
CA CYS A 691 -4.89 -26.66 25.22
C CYS A 691 -4.10 -26.49 23.92
N MET A 692 -4.51 -27.15 22.83
CA MET A 692 -3.92 -26.98 21.51
C MET A 692 -4.03 -25.52 21.04
N LEU A 693 -5.19 -24.90 21.21
CA LEU A 693 -5.44 -23.52 20.81
C LEU A 693 -4.54 -22.49 21.54
N ARG A 694 -4.02 -22.83 22.71
CA ARG A 694 -3.02 -21.96 23.37
C ARG A 694 -1.74 -21.81 22.53
N ILE A 695 -1.38 -22.81 21.73
CA ILE A 695 -0.28 -22.75 20.76
C ILE A 695 -0.80 -22.06 19.50
N ALA A 696 -1.68 -22.77 18.75
CA ALA A 696 -2.26 -22.33 17.48
C ALA A 696 -3.46 -23.21 17.11
N ASP A 697 -4.32 -22.75 16.18
CA ASP A 697 -5.33 -23.59 15.54
C ASP A 697 -4.73 -24.36 14.37
N PHE A 698 -4.17 -25.53 14.62
CA PHE A 698 -3.53 -26.35 13.60
C PHE A 698 -4.45 -26.76 12.45
N SER A 699 -5.78 -26.74 12.65
CA SER A 699 -6.73 -27.04 11.57
C SER A 699 -6.67 -26.06 10.40
N ARG A 700 -6.04 -24.90 10.58
CA ARG A 700 -5.88 -23.83 9.60
C ARG A 700 -4.55 -23.85 8.86
N LEU A 701 -3.62 -24.72 9.24
CA LEU A 701 -2.39 -24.93 8.50
C LEU A 701 -2.71 -25.70 7.20
N ALA A 702 -2.56 -25.04 6.06
CA ALA A 702 -2.85 -25.60 4.75
C ALA A 702 -1.55 -25.96 4.02
#